data_3685e5fdd6e72ccc02549ca2054f69fc
#
_entry.id   3685e5fdd6e72ccc02549ca2054f69fc
#
_cell.length_a   1.000
_cell.length_b   1.000
_cell.length_c   1.000
_cell.angle_alpha   90.00
_cell.angle_beta   90.00
_cell.angle_gamma   90.00
#
_symmetry.space_group_name_H-M   'P 1'
#
loop_
_entity.id
_entity.type
_entity.pdbx_description
1 polymer ?
#
loop_
_entity_poly.entity_id
_entity_poly.type
_entity_poly.pdbx_seq_one_letter_code
_entity_poly.pdbx_strand_id
1 'polypeptide(L)'
;MMTNDGKRTLTRIKNQDNIRNPIVELLYKKIEITNKDAEFLYSVALLLIDEYSKEIEKGIDKNLLIEYAYFIIATTAFKVSDFRALYDFSINYGYYPIARKIIDLDLLSDMNINHVMTNSRIDKFEDGDKILTYQQKKVFEEVLDDKGNAVSFLAPTSYGKSELIFDHLSKNEDKNYIGIVVPTKALIDQVYREAKKKVKDRKLIIHDQNYSKSEDKRILTITTQERALRLVDEGVKFDILYIDEAHEMLNFDYRNNLNNRSLLLTRLIKLSRAANQNLLELYLSPVIGKASNLEIRNSKTISDHRISKDLKILNISFLNSEGNLKYYDRYLGEFIDSEKMIRSHFDYIIEQSKNKNLHFLYRPRYIEGYAKLLYEKLPFIEEYEIDSDIKKLISELAEIVHPKFKLIKYLSKGLVYLHGKMPLIIRNYVLKYVRESRFLSHFVANSVILAGMNLPIDNLFYISGYSNSRDLYNLIGRVNRLSDIFSKENPSLNRIFIPVHFIEMDRFPQNQQGSLAKKIEKLRGRIKDEIKNPLLENSTIATTNSLKAEEIIETEDNIVNSYLTPDFKSRLTRSGAQQLLNYTEQGLQKLSQRFEENQNYIQDDEILIKVKELFFDNFEDFDFSPNYSVDRLKNIATINYYKNFIYNLNTKSLHERINNLVFFWKSKTDSDYQIYVGTQFGEVTRKTENYIGQNLVYVDLSDHINDEDYLYNLAIIKLQVDEDYVSYEITLLLNTLLEFDIINQKQFDRFIYGTDSNEEIKILRLGISRGIYRKLKQDDMIKNIHFDDYGNVKANSLLISYVNEHGVRMI
;
A
#
# COMPACT_ATOMS: atom_id res chain seq x y z
N MET A 1 -14.49 -6.42 -26.21
CA MET A 1 -13.89 -6.41 -27.56
C MET A 1 -13.65 -4.96 -27.94
N MET A 2 -12.41 -4.50 -28.08
CA MET A 2 -12.13 -3.22 -28.73
C MET A 2 -12.46 -3.37 -30.20
N THR A 3 -13.49 -2.68 -30.70
CA THR A 3 -13.78 -2.62 -32.11
C THR A 3 -12.63 -1.92 -32.85
N ASN A 4 -12.38 -2.38 -34.08
CA ASN A 4 -11.21 -2.11 -34.91
C ASN A 4 -10.97 -0.63 -35.30
N ASP A 5 -11.97 0.27 -35.19
CA ASP A 5 -11.94 1.59 -35.83
C ASP A 5 -11.20 2.71 -35.08
N GLY A 6 -11.22 2.76 -33.74
CA GLY A 6 -10.47 3.84 -33.04
C GLY A 6 -8.98 3.51 -32.87
N LYS A 7 -8.63 2.22 -32.92
CA LYS A 7 -7.26 1.83 -33.20
C LYS A 7 -6.84 2.31 -34.59
N ARG A 8 -7.78 2.39 -35.56
CA ARG A 8 -7.50 2.87 -36.92
C ARG A 8 -7.13 4.34 -36.96
N THR A 9 -7.83 5.24 -36.23
CA THR A 9 -7.54 6.69 -36.26
C THR A 9 -6.16 7.00 -35.67
N LEU A 10 -5.86 6.51 -34.44
CA LEU A 10 -4.54 6.68 -33.84
C LEU A 10 -3.44 5.97 -34.64
N THR A 11 -3.74 4.81 -35.21
CA THR A 11 -2.81 4.09 -36.10
C THR A 11 -2.58 4.82 -37.41
N ARG A 12 -3.60 5.50 -37.97
CA ARG A 12 -3.43 6.37 -39.15
C ARG A 12 -2.53 7.56 -38.85
N ILE A 13 -2.78 8.26 -37.72
CA ILE A 13 -1.92 9.35 -37.27
C ILE A 13 -0.46 8.86 -37.12
N LYS A 14 -0.27 7.72 -36.46
CA LYS A 14 1.05 7.12 -36.26
C LYS A 14 1.78 6.79 -37.56
N ASN A 15 1.07 6.30 -38.57
CA ASN A 15 1.62 5.82 -39.84
C ASN A 15 1.74 6.93 -40.92
N GLN A 16 1.24 8.14 -40.66
CA GLN A 16 1.33 9.29 -41.55
C GLN A 16 2.39 10.26 -41.06
N ASP A 17 3.61 10.17 -41.59
CA ASP A 17 4.76 10.98 -41.18
C ASP A 17 4.51 12.48 -41.26
N ASN A 18 3.75 12.93 -42.27
CA ASN A 18 3.39 14.32 -42.46
C ASN A 18 2.46 14.89 -41.37
N ILE A 19 1.77 14.06 -40.62
CA ILE A 19 0.95 14.44 -39.47
C ILE A 19 1.69 14.12 -38.15
N ARG A 20 2.23 12.90 -38.05
CA ARG A 20 2.90 12.43 -36.85
C ARG A 20 4.12 13.28 -36.47
N ASN A 21 5.02 13.53 -37.44
CA ASN A 21 6.28 14.23 -37.15
C ASN A 21 6.08 15.65 -36.62
N PRO A 22 5.18 16.51 -37.18
CA PRO A 22 4.86 17.80 -36.59
C PRO A 22 4.27 17.69 -35.18
N ILE A 23 3.37 16.73 -34.92
CA ILE A 23 2.81 16.53 -33.57
C ILE A 23 3.92 16.19 -32.56
N VAL A 24 4.79 15.25 -32.92
CA VAL A 24 5.91 14.82 -32.04
C VAL A 24 6.89 15.98 -31.80
N GLU A 25 7.23 16.72 -32.87
CA GLU A 25 8.15 17.86 -32.77
C GLU A 25 7.57 18.95 -31.83
N LEU A 26 6.32 19.32 -32.05
CA LEU A 26 5.66 20.41 -31.32
C LEU A 26 5.34 20.06 -29.87
N LEU A 27 4.96 18.81 -29.58
CA LEU A 27 4.59 18.39 -28.23
C LEU A 27 5.81 18.07 -27.37
N TYR A 28 6.84 17.40 -27.90
CA TYR A 28 7.91 16.80 -27.12
C TYR A 28 9.27 17.48 -27.27
N LYS A 29 9.60 18.06 -28.44
CA LYS A 29 10.94 18.59 -28.70
C LYS A 29 11.02 20.11 -28.57
N LYS A 30 10.07 20.86 -29.10
CA LYS A 30 10.06 22.33 -28.97
C LYS A 30 9.58 22.77 -27.60
N ILE A 31 10.26 23.72 -26.97
CA ILE A 31 9.86 24.34 -25.70
C ILE A 31 8.76 25.36 -25.96
N GLU A 32 8.98 26.25 -26.92
CA GLU A 32 8.04 27.29 -27.35
C GLU A 32 7.54 27.00 -28.76
N ILE A 33 6.29 27.34 -29.03
CA ILE A 33 5.61 27.12 -30.30
C ILE A 33 4.94 28.41 -30.75
N THR A 34 4.80 28.58 -32.08
CA THR A 34 4.11 29.74 -32.66
C THR A 34 2.59 29.58 -32.62
N ASN A 35 1.83 30.67 -32.82
CA ASN A 35 0.38 30.62 -32.93
C ASN A 35 -0.10 29.68 -34.06
N LYS A 36 0.61 29.63 -35.20
CA LYS A 36 0.30 28.68 -36.27
C LYS A 36 0.51 27.22 -35.87
N ASP A 37 1.56 26.98 -35.11
CA ASP A 37 1.80 25.62 -34.54
C ASP A 37 0.67 25.24 -33.58
N ALA A 38 0.20 26.15 -32.74
CA ALA A 38 -0.93 25.95 -31.84
C ALA A 38 -2.23 25.72 -32.60
N GLU A 39 -2.54 26.47 -33.66
CA GLU A 39 -3.70 26.26 -34.52
C GLU A 39 -3.68 24.87 -35.17
N PHE A 40 -2.51 24.40 -35.60
CA PHE A 40 -2.36 23.02 -36.11
C PHE A 40 -2.68 22.00 -35.04
N LEU A 41 -2.12 22.10 -33.82
CA LEU A 41 -2.35 21.16 -32.72
C LEU A 41 -3.83 21.17 -32.27
N TYR A 42 -4.46 22.33 -32.16
CA TYR A 42 -5.90 22.45 -31.87
C TYR A 42 -6.76 21.83 -32.97
N SER A 43 -6.39 21.96 -34.24
CA SER A 43 -7.09 21.30 -35.34
C SER A 43 -7.03 19.77 -35.21
N VAL A 44 -5.86 19.23 -34.85
CA VAL A 44 -5.71 17.78 -34.56
C VAL A 44 -6.58 17.38 -33.38
N ALA A 45 -6.60 18.15 -32.29
CA ALA A 45 -7.43 17.88 -31.14
C ALA A 45 -8.93 17.88 -31.49
N LEU A 46 -9.38 18.83 -32.28
CA LEU A 46 -10.79 18.91 -32.75
C LEU A 46 -11.19 17.70 -33.60
N LEU A 47 -10.31 17.20 -34.47
CA LEU A 47 -10.55 15.98 -35.23
C LEU A 47 -10.68 14.74 -34.32
N LEU A 48 -9.87 14.65 -33.25
CA LEU A 48 -9.98 13.58 -32.27
C LEU A 48 -11.29 13.65 -31.47
N ILE A 49 -11.75 14.86 -31.14
CA ILE A 49 -13.01 15.13 -30.46
C ILE A 49 -14.19 14.76 -31.35
N ASP A 50 -14.18 15.14 -32.62
CA ASP A 50 -15.25 14.79 -33.59
C ASP A 50 -15.35 13.28 -33.76
N GLU A 51 -14.25 12.60 -33.93
CA GLU A 51 -14.21 11.14 -34.02
C GLU A 51 -14.71 10.46 -32.71
N TYR A 52 -14.34 10.99 -31.56
CA TYR A 52 -14.85 10.53 -30.26
C TYR A 52 -16.38 10.66 -30.18
N SER A 53 -16.94 11.81 -30.60
CA SER A 53 -18.39 12.06 -30.60
C SER A 53 -19.13 11.08 -31.48
N LYS A 54 -18.64 10.86 -32.70
CA LYS A 54 -19.22 9.89 -33.66
C LYS A 54 -19.21 8.44 -33.13
N GLU A 55 -18.20 8.10 -32.34
CA GLU A 55 -18.08 6.74 -31.77
C GLU A 55 -19.00 6.56 -30.55
N ILE A 56 -19.18 7.58 -29.72
CA ILE A 56 -20.16 7.57 -28.62
C ILE A 56 -21.58 7.38 -29.15
N GLU A 57 -21.95 8.06 -30.24
CA GLU A 57 -23.27 7.89 -30.89
C GLU A 57 -23.51 6.44 -31.33
N LYS A 58 -22.46 5.70 -31.63
CA LYS A 58 -22.51 4.24 -31.94
C LYS A 58 -22.47 3.35 -30.69
N GLY A 59 -22.46 3.92 -29.47
CA GLY A 59 -22.35 3.17 -28.23
C GLY A 59 -20.94 2.62 -27.94
N ILE A 60 -19.92 3.15 -28.59
CA ILE A 60 -18.54 2.69 -28.48
C ILE A 60 -17.74 3.69 -27.61
N ASP A 61 -17.31 3.27 -26.42
CA ASP A 61 -16.47 4.07 -25.53
C ASP A 61 -15.00 4.04 -25.99
N LYS A 62 -14.50 5.15 -26.53
CA LYS A 62 -13.11 5.35 -26.98
C LYS A 62 -12.43 6.49 -26.23
N ASN A 63 -12.43 6.43 -24.92
CA ASN A 63 -11.84 7.47 -24.05
C ASN A 63 -10.41 7.86 -24.45
N LEU A 64 -9.64 6.99 -25.09
CA LEU A 64 -8.26 7.29 -25.52
C LEU A 64 -8.20 8.45 -26.53
N LEU A 65 -9.24 8.67 -27.36
CA LEU A 65 -9.29 9.79 -28.30
C LEU A 65 -9.46 11.12 -27.57
N ILE A 66 -10.42 11.16 -26.63
CA ILE A 66 -10.67 12.39 -25.86
C ILE A 66 -9.54 12.68 -24.87
N GLU A 67 -8.89 11.65 -24.32
CA GLU A 67 -7.71 11.79 -23.47
C GLU A 67 -6.53 12.37 -24.27
N TYR A 68 -6.35 11.96 -25.53
CA TYR A 68 -5.29 12.51 -26.38
C TYR A 68 -5.59 13.95 -26.79
N ALA A 69 -6.85 14.24 -27.15
CA ALA A 69 -7.28 15.63 -27.42
C ALA A 69 -7.03 16.54 -26.21
N TYR A 70 -7.38 16.07 -25.00
CA TYR A 70 -7.10 16.78 -23.76
C TYR A 70 -5.61 17.01 -23.54
N PHE A 71 -4.77 15.98 -23.74
CA PHE A 71 -3.31 16.12 -23.64
C PHE A 71 -2.75 17.17 -24.60
N ILE A 72 -3.20 17.15 -25.87
CA ILE A 72 -2.77 18.12 -26.88
C ILE A 72 -3.20 19.53 -26.46
N ILE A 73 -4.48 19.73 -26.11
CA ILE A 73 -5.02 21.04 -25.73
C ILE A 73 -4.30 21.58 -24.50
N ALA A 74 -4.14 20.77 -23.46
CA ALA A 74 -3.46 21.19 -22.24
C ALA A 74 -1.99 21.55 -22.52
N THR A 75 -1.25 20.68 -23.21
CA THR A 75 0.17 20.94 -23.54
C THR A 75 0.33 22.21 -24.38
N THR A 76 -0.54 22.40 -25.36
CA THR A 76 -0.53 23.61 -26.22
C THR A 76 -0.82 24.86 -25.40
N ALA A 77 -1.85 24.83 -24.53
CA ALA A 77 -2.23 25.96 -23.70
C ALA A 77 -1.07 26.45 -22.82
N PHE A 78 -0.32 25.52 -22.21
CA PHE A 78 0.88 25.88 -21.41
C PHE A 78 2.04 26.41 -22.26
N LYS A 79 2.23 25.90 -23.48
CA LYS A 79 3.32 26.33 -24.37
C LYS A 79 3.10 27.73 -24.95
N VAL A 80 1.86 28.14 -25.23
CA VAL A 80 1.52 29.46 -25.75
C VAL A 80 0.98 30.40 -24.67
N SER A 81 0.82 29.94 -23.42
CA SER A 81 0.23 30.69 -22.32
C SER A 81 -1.20 31.20 -22.61
N ASP A 82 -1.97 30.50 -23.42
CA ASP A 82 -3.38 30.78 -23.72
C ASP A 82 -4.26 29.63 -23.29
N PHE A 83 -5.08 29.83 -22.25
CA PHE A 83 -5.89 28.81 -21.58
C PHE A 83 -7.35 28.76 -22.07
N ARG A 84 -7.76 29.57 -23.05
CA ARG A 84 -9.15 29.61 -23.54
C ARG A 84 -9.62 28.26 -24.06
N ALA A 85 -8.84 27.60 -24.92
CA ALA A 85 -9.18 26.28 -25.44
C ALA A 85 -9.27 25.21 -24.35
N LEU A 86 -8.41 25.27 -23.34
CA LEU A 86 -8.43 24.35 -22.19
C LEU A 86 -9.64 24.60 -21.28
N TYR A 87 -10.02 25.86 -21.08
CA TYR A 87 -11.22 26.24 -20.34
C TYR A 87 -12.48 25.72 -21.05
N ASP A 88 -12.64 26.00 -22.34
CA ASP A 88 -13.80 25.55 -23.13
C ASP A 88 -13.91 24.04 -23.17
N PHE A 89 -12.79 23.33 -23.35
CA PHE A 89 -12.74 21.88 -23.25
C PHE A 89 -13.22 21.40 -21.86
N SER A 90 -12.71 22.02 -20.80
CA SER A 90 -13.01 21.62 -19.41
C SER A 90 -14.49 21.79 -19.07
N ILE A 91 -15.12 22.86 -19.56
CA ILE A 91 -16.57 23.09 -19.39
C ILE A 91 -17.39 22.03 -20.16
N ASN A 92 -17.06 21.79 -21.43
CA ASN A 92 -17.82 20.89 -22.29
C ASN A 92 -17.72 19.43 -21.88
N TYR A 93 -16.58 19.02 -21.29
CA TYR A 93 -16.36 17.62 -20.89
C TYR A 93 -16.44 17.37 -19.38
N GLY A 94 -16.84 18.41 -18.61
CA GLY A 94 -17.10 18.29 -17.17
C GLY A 94 -15.82 18.21 -16.32
N TYR A 95 -14.70 18.76 -16.78
CA TYR A 95 -13.44 18.89 -16.04
C TYR A 95 -13.46 20.15 -15.18
N TYR A 96 -14.54 20.35 -14.42
CA TYR A 96 -14.82 21.59 -13.69
C TYR A 96 -13.71 22.03 -12.71
N PRO A 97 -12.95 21.14 -12.06
CA PRO A 97 -11.80 21.57 -11.25
C PRO A 97 -10.76 22.36 -12.04
N ILE A 98 -10.52 21.99 -13.30
CA ILE A 98 -9.58 22.69 -14.18
C ILE A 98 -10.14 24.05 -14.58
N ALA A 99 -11.41 24.09 -15.03
CA ALA A 99 -12.05 25.34 -15.41
C ALA A 99 -12.07 26.35 -14.25
N ARG A 100 -12.41 25.91 -13.03
CA ARG A 100 -12.37 26.73 -11.82
C ARG A 100 -10.96 27.23 -11.54
N LYS A 101 -9.96 26.37 -11.62
CA LYS A 101 -8.57 26.75 -11.34
C LYS A 101 -8.03 27.75 -12.36
N ILE A 102 -8.43 27.67 -13.63
CA ILE A 102 -8.09 28.67 -14.67
C ILE A 102 -8.65 30.04 -14.29
N ILE A 103 -9.89 30.11 -13.79
CA ILE A 103 -10.51 31.35 -13.34
C ILE A 103 -9.80 31.87 -12.06
N ASP A 104 -9.62 31.02 -11.06
CA ASP A 104 -9.01 31.40 -9.77
C ASP A 104 -7.59 31.96 -9.94
N LEU A 105 -6.87 31.53 -10.97
CA LEU A 105 -5.52 31.99 -11.31
C LEU A 105 -5.49 33.13 -12.33
N ASP A 106 -6.65 33.66 -12.72
CA ASP A 106 -6.79 34.76 -13.71
C ASP A 106 -6.04 34.47 -15.03
N LEU A 107 -6.16 33.23 -15.53
CA LEU A 107 -5.47 32.79 -16.75
C LEU A 107 -6.27 33.09 -18.05
N LEU A 108 -7.44 33.75 -17.96
CA LEU A 108 -8.25 34.17 -19.08
C LEU A 108 -8.07 35.68 -19.28
N SER A 109 -7.61 36.09 -20.43
CA SER A 109 -7.37 37.51 -20.79
C SER A 109 -8.65 38.37 -20.82
N ASP A 110 -9.81 37.76 -21.13
CA ASP A 110 -11.09 38.46 -21.26
C ASP A 110 -12.24 37.65 -20.66
N MET A 111 -12.69 38.05 -19.48
CA MET A 111 -13.88 37.46 -18.86
C MET A 111 -15.15 38.14 -19.37
N ASN A 112 -16.07 37.38 -19.95
CA ASN A 112 -17.38 37.83 -20.43
C ASN A 112 -18.50 37.27 -19.53
N ILE A 113 -19.74 37.74 -19.76
CA ILE A 113 -20.91 37.31 -18.96
C ILE A 113 -21.17 35.82 -19.04
N ASN A 114 -20.80 35.13 -20.11
CA ASN A 114 -20.94 33.68 -20.25
C ASN A 114 -20.01 32.96 -19.30
N HIS A 115 -18.79 33.45 -19.07
CA HIS A 115 -17.87 32.89 -18.08
C HIS A 115 -18.43 33.00 -16.67
N VAL A 116 -19.07 34.13 -16.32
CA VAL A 116 -19.72 34.33 -15.01
C VAL A 116 -20.89 33.38 -14.83
N MET A 117 -21.74 33.23 -15.84
CA MET A 117 -22.88 32.29 -15.81
C MET A 117 -22.43 30.83 -15.71
N THR A 118 -21.37 30.49 -16.41
CA THR A 118 -20.78 29.13 -16.37
C THR A 118 -20.15 28.85 -15.02
N ASN A 119 -19.47 29.81 -14.41
CA ASN A 119 -18.90 29.69 -13.09
C ASN A 119 -19.97 29.41 -12.04
N SER A 120 -21.11 30.11 -12.08
CA SER A 120 -22.26 29.83 -11.22
C SER A 120 -22.85 28.40 -11.41
N ARG A 121 -22.67 27.79 -12.57
CA ARG A 121 -23.05 26.37 -12.77
C ARG A 121 -22.03 25.42 -12.15
N ILE A 122 -20.73 25.76 -12.19
CA ILE A 122 -19.66 24.99 -11.57
C ILE A 122 -19.85 24.94 -10.06
N ASP A 123 -20.37 26.01 -9.42
CA ASP A 123 -20.64 26.07 -7.98
C ASP A 123 -21.58 24.92 -7.50
N LYS A 124 -22.44 24.40 -8.39
CA LYS A 124 -23.27 23.22 -8.08
C LYS A 124 -22.48 21.92 -7.90
N PHE A 125 -21.21 21.91 -8.27
CA PHE A 125 -20.29 20.78 -8.13
C PHE A 125 -19.30 21.00 -6.98
N GLU A 126 -19.49 22.05 -6.17
CA GLU A 126 -18.77 22.21 -4.91
C GLU A 126 -19.18 21.13 -3.89
N ASP A 127 -18.17 20.58 -3.23
CA ASP A 127 -18.32 19.67 -2.11
C ASP A 127 -17.26 20.04 -1.05
N GLY A 128 -17.68 20.81 -0.06
CA GLY A 128 -16.78 21.43 0.92
C GLY A 128 -15.78 22.36 0.25
N ASP A 129 -14.51 22.10 0.40
CA ASP A 129 -13.42 22.91 -0.20
C ASP A 129 -13.00 22.44 -1.61
N LYS A 130 -13.71 21.48 -2.20
CA LYS A 130 -13.36 20.84 -3.47
C LYS A 130 -14.41 21.09 -4.53
N ILE A 131 -13.96 21.09 -5.79
CA ILE A 131 -14.84 21.02 -6.96
C ILE A 131 -14.77 19.61 -7.54
N LEU A 132 -15.91 18.95 -7.67
CA LEU A 132 -15.99 17.62 -8.30
C LEU A 132 -16.07 17.76 -9.82
N THR A 133 -15.58 16.74 -10.53
CA THR A 133 -15.87 16.62 -11.95
C THR A 133 -17.35 16.25 -12.16
N TYR A 134 -17.89 16.52 -13.34
CA TYR A 134 -19.27 16.10 -13.68
C TYR A 134 -19.45 14.58 -13.46
N GLN A 135 -18.51 13.79 -13.98
CA GLN A 135 -18.59 12.33 -13.87
C GLN A 135 -18.47 11.87 -12.43
N GLN A 136 -17.60 12.50 -11.63
CA GLN A 136 -17.41 12.15 -10.22
C GLN A 136 -18.68 12.34 -9.41
N LYS A 137 -19.35 13.51 -9.53
CA LYS A 137 -20.59 13.78 -8.81
C LYS A 137 -21.69 12.82 -9.24
N LYS A 138 -21.87 12.63 -10.56
CA LYS A 138 -22.88 11.71 -11.10
C LYS A 138 -22.70 10.28 -10.59
N VAL A 139 -21.47 9.76 -10.65
CA VAL A 139 -21.19 8.39 -10.19
C VAL A 139 -21.32 8.25 -8.68
N PHE A 140 -21.00 9.29 -7.89
CA PHE A 140 -21.26 9.29 -6.45
C PHE A 140 -22.75 9.16 -6.16
N GLU A 141 -23.59 9.96 -6.81
CA GLU A 141 -25.04 9.90 -6.69
C GLU A 141 -25.57 8.51 -7.09
N GLU A 142 -25.09 7.96 -8.21
CA GLU A 142 -25.47 6.62 -8.68
C GLU A 142 -25.11 5.52 -7.67
N VAL A 143 -23.92 5.54 -7.06
CA VAL A 143 -23.52 4.57 -6.03
C VAL A 143 -24.35 4.71 -4.77
N LEU A 144 -24.63 5.94 -4.34
CA LEU A 144 -25.40 6.22 -3.15
C LEU A 144 -26.87 5.86 -3.29
N ASP A 145 -27.42 5.83 -4.50
CA ASP A 145 -28.82 5.52 -4.80
C ASP A 145 -29.03 4.08 -5.30
N ASP A 146 -27.93 3.33 -5.52
CA ASP A 146 -27.98 1.91 -5.94
C ASP A 146 -28.57 1.06 -4.80
N LYS A 147 -29.59 0.28 -5.12
CA LYS A 147 -30.28 -0.63 -4.19
C LYS A 147 -29.76 -2.07 -4.26
N GLY A 148 -28.75 -2.31 -5.06
CA GLY A 148 -28.10 -3.62 -5.16
C GLY A 148 -27.33 -3.97 -3.88
N ASN A 149 -27.27 -5.27 -3.58
CA ASN A 149 -26.51 -5.73 -2.42
C ASN A 149 -24.98 -5.77 -2.66
N ALA A 150 -24.54 -5.70 -3.92
CA ALA A 150 -23.12 -5.70 -4.28
C ALA A 150 -22.88 -4.62 -5.33
N VAL A 151 -22.13 -3.60 -4.95
CA VAL A 151 -21.88 -2.40 -5.75
C VAL A 151 -20.38 -2.17 -5.86
N SER A 152 -19.88 -1.73 -7.00
CA SER A 152 -18.48 -1.32 -7.16
C SER A 152 -18.36 0.17 -7.47
N PHE A 153 -17.32 0.77 -6.93
CA PHE A 153 -16.86 2.11 -7.27
C PHE A 153 -15.42 2.05 -7.78
N LEU A 154 -15.28 2.16 -9.08
CA LEU A 154 -14.00 2.07 -9.78
C LEU A 154 -13.57 3.48 -10.23
N ALA A 155 -12.60 4.05 -9.54
CA ALA A 155 -12.14 5.42 -9.80
C ALA A 155 -10.63 5.53 -9.62
N PRO A 156 -9.92 6.35 -10.42
CA PRO A 156 -8.50 6.60 -10.22
C PRO A 156 -8.18 7.02 -8.78
N THR A 157 -6.92 6.95 -8.39
CA THR A 157 -6.52 7.42 -7.05
C THR A 157 -6.83 8.92 -6.89
N SER A 158 -7.19 9.32 -5.68
CA SER A 158 -7.57 10.71 -5.31
C SER A 158 -8.95 11.19 -5.78
N TYR A 159 -9.82 10.30 -6.25
CA TYR A 159 -11.21 10.63 -6.63
C TYR A 159 -12.23 10.38 -5.52
N GLY A 160 -11.83 10.47 -4.23
CA GLY A 160 -12.79 10.51 -3.11
C GLY A 160 -13.33 9.16 -2.65
N LYS A 161 -12.61 8.04 -2.88
CA LYS A 161 -13.04 6.70 -2.43
C LYS A 161 -13.37 6.65 -0.94
N SER A 162 -12.50 7.22 -0.09
CA SER A 162 -12.74 7.25 1.36
C SER A 162 -13.94 8.13 1.73
N GLU A 163 -14.15 9.24 1.02
CA GLU A 163 -15.31 10.12 1.24
C GLU A 163 -16.61 9.38 0.96
N LEU A 164 -16.66 8.68 -0.17
CA LEU A 164 -17.82 7.87 -0.56
C LEU A 164 -18.18 6.80 0.49
N ILE A 165 -17.18 6.16 1.14
CA ILE A 165 -17.45 5.21 2.24
C ILE A 165 -18.25 5.88 3.34
N PHE A 166 -17.83 7.06 3.79
CA PHE A 166 -18.50 7.74 4.90
C PHE A 166 -19.86 8.34 4.51
N ASP A 167 -20.00 8.79 3.26
CA ASP A 167 -21.30 9.30 2.75
C ASP A 167 -22.31 8.14 2.62
N HIS A 168 -21.87 6.97 2.12
CA HIS A 168 -22.70 5.77 2.08
C HIS A 168 -23.04 5.28 3.49
N LEU A 169 -22.09 5.35 4.43
CA LEU A 169 -22.34 5.03 5.84
C LEU A 169 -23.41 5.94 6.46
N SER A 170 -23.35 7.24 6.17
CA SER A 170 -24.35 8.21 6.66
C SER A 170 -25.76 7.96 6.10
N LYS A 171 -25.90 7.40 4.89
CA LYS A 171 -27.19 6.97 4.36
C LYS A 171 -27.72 5.65 4.98
N ASN A 172 -26.85 4.88 5.66
CA ASN A 172 -27.16 3.59 6.26
C ASN A 172 -26.92 3.57 7.78
N GLU A 173 -27.37 4.62 8.46
CA GLU A 173 -27.18 4.77 9.91
C GLU A 173 -27.90 3.70 10.75
N ASP A 174 -28.94 3.06 10.21
CA ASP A 174 -29.68 1.98 10.84
C ASP A 174 -28.86 0.69 11.02
N LYS A 175 -27.77 0.53 10.29
CA LYS A 175 -26.90 -0.65 10.32
C LYS A 175 -25.98 -0.63 11.54
N ASN A 176 -25.82 -1.81 12.19
CA ASN A 176 -25.09 -1.91 13.44
C ASN A 176 -23.67 -2.47 13.28
N TYR A 177 -23.49 -3.47 12.45
CA TYR A 177 -22.22 -4.18 12.28
C TYR A 177 -21.60 -3.85 10.92
N ILE A 178 -20.62 -2.98 10.94
CA ILE A 178 -20.02 -2.45 9.71
C ILE A 178 -18.53 -2.77 9.67
N GLY A 179 -18.06 -3.28 8.52
CA GLY A 179 -16.67 -3.60 8.28
C GLY A 179 -16.07 -2.76 7.15
N ILE A 180 -14.92 -2.12 7.40
CA ILE A 180 -14.04 -1.56 6.37
C ILE A 180 -12.80 -2.44 6.33
N VAL A 181 -12.63 -3.18 5.24
CA VAL A 181 -11.50 -4.07 5.03
C VAL A 181 -10.46 -3.36 4.18
N VAL A 182 -9.25 -3.25 4.71
CA VAL A 182 -8.11 -2.59 4.07
C VAL A 182 -6.91 -3.55 3.98
N PRO A 183 -6.08 -3.46 2.92
CA PRO A 183 -5.01 -4.44 2.72
C PRO A 183 -3.80 -4.26 3.66
N THR A 184 -3.64 -3.14 4.34
CA THR A 184 -2.43 -2.88 5.15
C THR A 184 -2.72 -2.20 6.48
N LYS A 185 -1.86 -2.45 7.48
CA LYS A 185 -1.95 -1.77 8.78
C LYS A 185 -1.83 -0.23 8.67
N ALA A 186 -1.05 0.26 7.71
CA ALA A 186 -0.90 1.71 7.48
C ALA A 186 -2.22 2.37 7.01
N LEU A 187 -3.01 1.67 6.19
CA LEU A 187 -4.35 2.12 5.79
C LEU A 187 -5.34 2.11 6.95
N ILE A 188 -5.23 1.15 7.88
CA ILE A 188 -6.05 1.15 9.10
C ILE A 188 -5.91 2.49 9.83
N ASP A 189 -4.68 2.95 10.07
CA ASP A 189 -4.42 4.21 10.79
C ASP A 189 -5.01 5.43 10.06
N GLN A 190 -4.92 5.44 8.73
CA GLN A 190 -5.47 6.53 7.93
C GLN A 190 -7.01 6.56 8.03
N VAL A 191 -7.67 5.45 7.72
CA VAL A 191 -9.14 5.34 7.73
C VAL A 191 -9.69 5.54 9.15
N TYR A 192 -8.98 5.04 10.17
CA TYR A 192 -9.37 5.24 11.57
C TYR A 192 -9.38 6.71 11.98
N ARG A 193 -8.37 7.50 11.58
CA ARG A 193 -8.34 8.96 11.85
C ARG A 193 -9.51 9.69 11.20
N GLU A 194 -9.87 9.30 9.97
CA GLU A 194 -11.03 9.86 9.27
C GLU A 194 -12.34 9.43 9.95
N ALA A 195 -12.48 8.15 10.28
CA ALA A 195 -13.63 7.61 11.00
C ALA A 195 -13.82 8.29 12.36
N LYS A 196 -12.73 8.51 13.12
CA LYS A 196 -12.80 9.20 14.43
C LYS A 196 -13.34 10.63 14.33
N LYS A 197 -13.15 11.30 13.20
CA LYS A 197 -13.71 12.64 12.96
C LYS A 197 -15.19 12.60 12.57
N LYS A 198 -15.57 11.65 11.70
CA LYS A 198 -16.89 11.60 11.07
C LYS A 198 -17.92 10.75 11.82
N VAL A 199 -17.49 9.67 12.49
CA VAL A 199 -18.37 8.69 13.15
C VAL A 199 -18.32 8.86 14.66
N LYS A 200 -19.50 9.10 15.31
CA LYS A 200 -19.57 9.40 16.74
C LYS A 200 -20.54 8.48 17.52
N ASP A 201 -21.28 7.63 16.81
CA ASP A 201 -22.43 6.89 17.29
C ASP A 201 -22.17 5.39 17.49
N ARG A 202 -20.91 4.94 17.38
CA ARG A 202 -20.54 3.53 17.48
C ARG A 202 -19.09 3.32 17.92
N LYS A 203 -18.79 2.09 18.38
CA LYS A 203 -17.44 1.70 18.75
C LYS A 203 -16.59 1.52 17.49
N LEU A 204 -15.38 2.09 17.48
CA LEU A 204 -14.40 1.93 16.44
C LEU A 204 -13.43 0.81 16.82
N ILE A 205 -13.34 -0.25 16.03
CA ILE A 205 -12.50 -1.43 16.28
C ILE A 205 -11.42 -1.54 15.19
N ILE A 206 -10.16 -1.44 15.59
CA ILE A 206 -8.99 -1.64 14.70
C ILE A 206 -8.27 -2.95 14.97
N HIS A 207 -8.60 -3.62 16.07
CA HIS A 207 -8.07 -4.92 16.45
C HIS A 207 -9.23 -5.85 16.85
N ASP A 208 -9.29 -7.02 16.24
CA ASP A 208 -10.36 -8.03 16.45
C ASP A 208 -10.59 -8.35 17.94
N GLN A 209 -9.52 -8.53 18.70
CA GLN A 209 -9.58 -8.82 20.13
C GLN A 209 -10.18 -7.70 21.02
N ASN A 210 -10.46 -6.52 20.46
CA ASN A 210 -11.17 -5.45 21.15
C ASN A 210 -12.71 -5.56 21.04
N TYR A 211 -13.18 -6.55 20.29
CA TYR A 211 -14.59 -6.88 20.19
C TYR A 211 -15.06 -7.69 21.40
N SER A 212 -16.24 -7.38 21.92
CA SER A 212 -16.93 -8.12 22.97
C SER A 212 -18.38 -8.37 22.55
N LYS A 213 -18.73 -9.64 22.35
CA LYS A 213 -20.06 -10.05 21.88
C LYS A 213 -21.17 -9.63 22.85
N SER A 214 -20.88 -9.56 24.15
CA SER A 214 -21.84 -9.16 25.20
C SER A 214 -22.06 -7.65 25.25
N GLU A 215 -21.05 -6.85 24.97
CA GLU A 215 -21.05 -5.40 25.17
C GLU A 215 -21.29 -4.63 23.88
N ASP A 216 -20.69 -5.07 22.76
CA ASP A 216 -20.60 -4.31 21.52
C ASP A 216 -21.83 -4.57 20.63
N LYS A 217 -22.82 -3.67 20.71
CA LYS A 217 -24.06 -3.75 19.93
C LYS A 217 -23.99 -2.99 18.60
N ARG A 218 -23.10 -1.99 18.50
CA ARG A 218 -22.98 -1.11 17.35
C ARG A 218 -21.51 -0.78 17.09
N ILE A 219 -20.95 -1.32 16.01
CA ILE A 219 -19.54 -1.26 15.73
C ILE A 219 -19.23 -0.81 14.31
N LEU A 220 -18.09 -0.16 14.13
CA LEU A 220 -17.40 0.02 12.87
C LEU A 220 -15.99 -0.58 13.00
N THR A 221 -15.75 -1.65 12.29
CA THR A 221 -14.43 -2.29 12.27
C THR A 221 -13.60 -1.77 11.09
N ILE A 222 -12.34 -1.43 11.34
CA ILE A 222 -11.37 -1.02 10.31
C ILE A 222 -10.19 -1.96 10.44
N THR A 223 -10.17 -3.01 9.63
CA THR A 223 -9.27 -4.16 9.86
C THR A 223 -8.73 -4.71 8.55
N THR A 224 -7.69 -5.53 8.64
CA THR A 224 -7.29 -6.38 7.51
C THR A 224 -8.24 -7.59 7.40
N GLN A 225 -8.22 -8.26 6.25
CA GLN A 225 -9.06 -9.44 6.01
C GLN A 225 -8.83 -10.56 7.06
N GLU A 226 -7.60 -10.71 7.56
CA GLU A 226 -7.28 -11.72 8.58
C GLU A 226 -7.99 -11.41 9.90
N ARG A 227 -8.01 -10.14 10.31
CA ARG A 227 -8.71 -9.71 11.53
C ARG A 227 -10.23 -9.73 11.37
N ALA A 228 -10.71 -9.34 10.18
CA ALA A 228 -12.15 -9.39 9.89
C ALA A 228 -12.68 -10.84 9.90
N LEU A 229 -11.91 -11.80 9.40
CA LEU A 229 -12.25 -13.24 9.49
C LEU A 229 -12.41 -13.69 10.95
N ARG A 230 -11.48 -13.34 11.84
CA ARG A 230 -11.59 -13.67 13.27
C ARG A 230 -12.83 -13.06 13.93
N LEU A 231 -13.22 -11.84 13.53
CA LEU A 231 -14.47 -11.24 14.01
C LEU A 231 -15.71 -12.04 13.54
N VAL A 232 -15.70 -12.53 12.29
CA VAL A 232 -16.77 -13.42 11.80
C VAL A 232 -16.79 -14.73 12.61
N ASP A 233 -15.63 -15.29 12.93
CA ASP A 233 -15.52 -16.51 13.77
C ASP A 233 -16.03 -16.28 15.20
N GLU A 234 -15.86 -15.07 15.76
CA GLU A 234 -16.45 -14.67 17.05
C GLU A 234 -17.97 -14.38 16.97
N GLY A 235 -18.56 -14.51 15.78
CA GLY A 235 -19.98 -14.40 15.54
C GLY A 235 -20.48 -13.00 15.10
N VAL A 236 -19.58 -12.11 14.65
CA VAL A 236 -19.95 -10.85 14.03
C VAL A 236 -20.63 -11.14 12.69
N LYS A 237 -21.85 -10.63 12.52
CA LYS A 237 -22.60 -10.68 11.25
C LYS A 237 -22.63 -9.28 10.66
N PHE A 238 -21.74 -9.01 9.72
CA PHE A 238 -21.68 -7.71 9.05
C PHE A 238 -22.99 -7.38 8.34
N ASP A 239 -23.48 -6.16 8.51
CA ASP A 239 -24.57 -5.59 7.74
C ASP A 239 -24.05 -4.92 6.47
N ILE A 240 -22.87 -4.28 6.57
CA ILE A 240 -22.18 -3.64 5.46
C ILE A 240 -20.71 -4.04 5.50
N LEU A 241 -20.16 -4.36 4.34
CA LEU A 241 -18.74 -4.64 4.14
C LEU A 241 -18.18 -3.75 3.03
N TYR A 242 -17.31 -2.81 3.39
CA TYR A 242 -16.54 -2.01 2.46
C TYR A 242 -15.21 -2.72 2.19
N ILE A 243 -14.89 -2.99 0.94
CA ILE A 243 -13.66 -3.64 0.50
C ILE A 243 -12.80 -2.60 -0.22
N ASP A 244 -11.86 -2.00 0.50
CA ASP A 244 -10.90 -1.06 -0.12
C ASP A 244 -9.76 -1.81 -0.80
N GLU A 245 -9.27 -1.25 -1.90
CA GLU A 245 -8.29 -1.88 -2.79
C GLU A 245 -8.74 -3.29 -3.26
N ALA A 246 -10.01 -3.42 -3.65
CA ALA A 246 -10.66 -4.68 -4.02
C ALA A 246 -9.91 -5.45 -5.14
N HIS A 247 -9.04 -4.79 -5.91
CA HIS A 247 -8.18 -5.45 -6.90
C HIS A 247 -7.20 -6.48 -6.31
N GLU A 248 -6.98 -6.46 -5.00
CA GLU A 248 -6.21 -7.49 -4.32
C GLU A 248 -6.84 -8.88 -4.44
N MET A 249 -8.16 -8.96 -4.64
CA MET A 249 -8.87 -10.23 -4.91
C MET A 249 -8.39 -10.93 -6.18
N LEU A 250 -7.88 -10.19 -7.18
CA LEU A 250 -7.47 -10.75 -8.47
C LEU A 250 -6.11 -11.47 -8.40
N ASN A 251 -5.29 -11.12 -7.41
CA ASN A 251 -3.94 -11.66 -7.25
C ASN A 251 -3.99 -13.08 -6.68
N PHE A 252 -3.11 -13.95 -7.16
CA PHE A 252 -2.89 -15.28 -6.59
C PHE A 252 -1.53 -15.81 -6.97
N ASP A 253 -0.81 -16.42 -6.03
CA ASP A 253 0.48 -17.08 -6.29
C ASP A 253 0.35 -18.58 -5.99
N TYR A 254 0.29 -19.39 -7.02
CA TYR A 254 0.21 -20.86 -6.93
C TYR A 254 1.44 -21.53 -6.29
N ARG A 255 2.55 -20.80 -6.12
CA ARG A 255 3.74 -21.29 -5.42
C ARG A 255 3.64 -21.15 -3.90
N ASN A 256 2.81 -20.21 -3.45
CA ASN A 256 2.60 -19.90 -2.03
C ASN A 256 1.10 -19.83 -1.73
N ASN A 257 0.39 -20.91 -2.07
CA ASN A 257 -1.08 -20.96 -2.13
C ASN A 257 -1.80 -20.82 -0.77
N LEU A 258 -1.18 -21.24 0.31
CA LEU A 258 -1.87 -21.33 1.60
C LEU A 258 -2.02 -20.02 2.37
N ASN A 259 -1.09 -19.10 2.22
CA ASN A 259 -1.14 -17.77 2.86
C ASN A 259 -1.49 -16.66 1.88
N ASN A 260 -2.32 -16.98 0.88
CA ASN A 260 -2.66 -16.02 -0.16
C ASN A 260 -3.76 -15.07 0.34
N ARG A 261 -3.42 -13.79 0.47
CA ARG A 261 -4.33 -12.77 1.00
C ARG A 261 -5.59 -12.59 0.17
N SER A 262 -5.52 -12.85 -1.13
CA SER A 262 -6.69 -12.81 -2.01
C SER A 262 -7.70 -13.90 -1.69
N LEU A 263 -7.25 -15.11 -1.33
CA LEU A 263 -8.14 -16.18 -0.84
C LEU A 263 -8.81 -15.79 0.47
N LEU A 264 -8.04 -15.25 1.43
CA LEU A 264 -8.59 -14.83 2.72
C LEU A 264 -9.65 -13.73 2.55
N LEU A 265 -9.43 -12.79 1.63
CA LEU A 265 -10.42 -11.75 1.34
C LEU A 265 -11.68 -12.33 0.68
N THR A 266 -11.51 -13.24 -0.27
CA THR A 266 -12.65 -13.92 -0.91
C THR A 266 -13.42 -14.80 0.09
N ARG A 267 -12.71 -15.52 0.96
CA ARG A 267 -13.30 -16.30 2.06
C ARG A 267 -14.10 -15.43 3.01
N LEU A 268 -13.55 -14.29 3.42
CA LEU A 268 -14.26 -13.34 4.28
C LEU A 268 -15.60 -12.93 3.68
N ILE A 269 -15.63 -12.61 2.39
CA ILE A 269 -16.86 -12.22 1.69
C ILE A 269 -17.86 -13.41 1.66
N LYS A 270 -17.39 -14.61 1.30
CA LYS A 270 -18.24 -15.82 1.29
C LYS A 270 -18.85 -16.12 2.66
N LEU A 271 -18.05 -16.10 3.73
CA LEU A 271 -18.51 -16.35 5.10
C LEU A 271 -19.45 -15.25 5.60
N SER A 272 -19.16 -13.99 5.29
CA SER A 272 -20.04 -12.86 5.65
C SER A 272 -21.42 -12.98 4.97
N ARG A 273 -21.45 -13.39 3.70
CA ARG A 273 -22.70 -13.67 2.97
C ARG A 273 -23.47 -14.85 3.57
N ALA A 274 -22.77 -15.91 3.96
CA ALA A 274 -23.39 -17.06 4.62
C ALA A 274 -23.99 -16.68 5.98
N ALA A 275 -23.31 -15.80 6.74
CA ALA A 275 -23.78 -15.31 8.02
C ALA A 275 -24.93 -14.29 7.92
N ASN A 276 -24.99 -13.49 6.84
CA ASN A 276 -26.00 -12.47 6.59
C ASN A 276 -26.35 -12.39 5.09
N GLN A 277 -27.50 -12.92 4.68
CA GLN A 277 -27.94 -12.92 3.28
C GLN A 277 -28.27 -11.50 2.75
N ASN A 278 -28.52 -10.53 3.65
CA ASN A 278 -28.81 -9.14 3.33
C ASN A 278 -27.56 -8.25 3.40
N LEU A 279 -26.37 -8.84 3.43
CA LEU A 279 -25.11 -8.11 3.45
C LEU A 279 -25.03 -7.15 2.27
N LEU A 280 -24.73 -5.87 2.55
CA LEU A 280 -24.38 -4.86 1.58
C LEU A 280 -22.86 -4.83 1.37
N GLU A 281 -22.43 -4.87 0.14
CA GLU A 281 -21.02 -4.91 -0.22
C GLU A 281 -20.66 -3.75 -1.14
N LEU A 282 -19.63 -2.97 -0.77
CA LEU A 282 -19.09 -1.91 -1.62
C LEU A 282 -17.62 -2.17 -1.93
N TYR A 283 -17.33 -2.41 -3.19
CA TYR A 283 -16.00 -2.70 -3.71
C TYR A 283 -15.35 -1.43 -4.26
N LEU A 284 -14.22 -1.00 -3.67
CA LEU A 284 -13.51 0.20 -4.09
C LEU A 284 -12.15 -0.18 -4.68
N SER A 285 -11.86 0.32 -5.88
CA SER A 285 -10.57 0.07 -6.52
C SER A 285 -10.17 1.16 -7.52
N PRO A 286 -8.87 1.51 -7.63
CA PRO A 286 -8.40 2.42 -8.66
C PRO A 286 -8.15 1.75 -10.02
N VAL A 287 -7.95 0.44 -10.05
CA VAL A 287 -7.26 -0.23 -11.17
C VAL A 287 -7.89 -1.57 -11.55
N ILE A 288 -9.18 -1.56 -11.86
CA ILE A 288 -9.89 -2.76 -12.36
C ILE A 288 -10.53 -2.44 -13.70
N GLY A 289 -10.39 -3.36 -14.65
CA GLY A 289 -10.96 -3.23 -15.99
C GLY A 289 -12.47 -3.35 -16.01
N LYS A 290 -13.08 -4.25 -15.21
CA LYS A 290 -14.54 -4.47 -15.10
C LYS A 290 -14.91 -4.94 -13.70
N ALA A 291 -16.04 -4.52 -13.17
CA ALA A 291 -16.56 -5.00 -11.88
C ALA A 291 -16.80 -6.52 -11.87
N SER A 292 -17.25 -7.09 -12.99
CA SER A 292 -17.48 -8.54 -13.13
C SER A 292 -16.22 -9.39 -12.90
N ASN A 293 -15.02 -8.79 -12.92
CA ASN A 293 -13.78 -9.49 -12.59
C ASN A 293 -13.61 -9.74 -11.09
N LEU A 294 -14.42 -9.07 -10.24
CA LEU A 294 -14.48 -9.29 -8.79
C LEU A 294 -15.56 -10.30 -8.39
N GLU A 295 -16.40 -10.74 -9.31
CA GLU A 295 -17.48 -11.68 -9.01
C GLU A 295 -16.90 -13.03 -8.57
N ILE A 296 -17.36 -13.49 -7.41
CA ILE A 296 -17.03 -14.81 -6.87
C ILE A 296 -17.90 -15.83 -7.58
N ARG A 297 -17.37 -17.01 -7.87
CA ARG A 297 -18.10 -18.11 -8.53
C ARG A 297 -19.45 -18.37 -7.87
N ASN A 298 -20.48 -18.59 -8.66
CA ASN A 298 -21.84 -18.86 -8.23
C ASN A 298 -22.42 -17.80 -7.28
N SER A 299 -22.03 -16.53 -7.47
CA SER A 299 -22.47 -15.45 -6.60
C SER A 299 -23.21 -14.32 -7.34
N LYS A 300 -23.58 -13.29 -6.58
CA LYS A 300 -24.33 -12.11 -7.08
C LYS A 300 -23.48 -11.32 -8.09
N THR A 301 -24.16 -10.75 -9.09
CA THR A 301 -23.59 -9.74 -9.98
C THR A 301 -23.27 -8.46 -9.22
N ILE A 302 -22.18 -7.80 -9.59
CA ILE A 302 -21.73 -6.56 -8.99
C ILE A 302 -22.08 -5.39 -9.94
N SER A 303 -22.84 -4.40 -9.45
CA SER A 303 -23.09 -3.16 -10.19
C SER A 303 -21.78 -2.41 -10.47
N ASP A 304 -21.56 -1.96 -11.72
CA ASP A 304 -20.31 -1.30 -12.13
C ASP A 304 -20.51 0.22 -12.24
N HIS A 305 -20.08 0.97 -11.24
CA HIS A 305 -20.04 2.42 -11.25
C HIS A 305 -18.60 2.90 -11.40
N ARG A 306 -18.34 3.70 -12.45
CA ARG A 306 -16.97 3.98 -12.85
C ARG A 306 -16.72 5.43 -13.23
N ILE A 307 -15.60 5.98 -12.74
CA ILE A 307 -14.99 7.20 -13.24
C ILE A 307 -13.90 6.80 -14.22
N SER A 308 -14.11 7.14 -15.50
CA SER A 308 -13.20 6.76 -16.60
C SER A 308 -12.29 7.90 -17.07
N LYS A 309 -12.65 9.14 -16.76
CA LYS A 309 -11.90 10.33 -17.16
C LYS A 309 -10.94 10.74 -16.05
N ASP A 310 -9.66 10.89 -16.38
CA ASP A 310 -8.62 11.36 -15.45
C ASP A 310 -8.23 12.80 -15.78
N LEU A 311 -8.12 13.64 -14.75
CA LEU A 311 -7.63 15.02 -14.86
C LEU A 311 -6.11 15.09 -15.00
N LYS A 312 -5.42 14.01 -14.64
CA LYS A 312 -3.96 13.91 -14.64
C LYS A 312 -3.43 13.51 -16.01
N ILE A 313 -2.39 14.19 -16.44
CA ILE A 313 -1.67 13.94 -17.70
C ILE A 313 -0.31 13.33 -17.39
N LEU A 314 -0.02 12.13 -17.86
CA LEU A 314 1.26 11.47 -17.63
C LEU A 314 2.34 11.98 -18.60
N ASN A 315 3.40 12.56 -18.06
CA ASN A 315 4.62 12.91 -18.79
C ASN A 315 5.67 11.84 -18.49
N ILE A 316 5.90 10.93 -19.43
CA ILE A 316 6.77 9.77 -19.24
C ILE A 316 8.09 10.01 -19.97
N SER A 317 9.19 9.96 -19.22
CA SER A 317 10.55 9.90 -19.75
C SER A 317 11.23 8.56 -19.41
N PHE A 318 12.10 8.12 -20.28
CA PHE A 318 12.89 6.92 -20.13
C PHE A 318 14.35 7.19 -20.42
N LEU A 319 15.18 7.02 -19.40
CA LEU A 319 16.63 7.09 -19.48
C LEU A 319 17.19 5.68 -19.38
N ASN A 320 17.81 5.19 -20.43
CA ASN A 320 18.41 3.85 -20.43
C ASN A 320 19.78 3.81 -19.75
N SER A 321 20.36 2.63 -19.53
CA SER A 321 21.66 2.45 -18.88
C SER A 321 22.83 3.09 -19.65
N GLU A 322 22.67 3.28 -20.96
CA GLU A 322 23.67 3.92 -21.84
C GLU A 322 23.59 5.46 -21.82
N GLY A 323 22.59 6.05 -21.18
CA GLY A 323 22.39 7.50 -21.10
C GLY A 323 21.51 8.09 -22.20
N ASN A 324 20.85 7.28 -23.02
CA ASN A 324 19.91 7.79 -24.04
C ASN A 324 18.58 8.16 -23.40
N LEU A 325 18.16 9.41 -23.54
CA LEU A 325 16.88 9.91 -23.04
C LEU A 325 15.81 9.82 -24.12
N LYS A 326 14.65 9.24 -23.79
CA LYS A 326 13.47 9.13 -24.64
C LYS A 326 12.21 9.59 -23.90
N TYR A 327 11.25 10.14 -24.64
CA TYR A 327 9.89 10.38 -24.13
C TYR A 327 8.97 9.25 -24.61
N TYR A 328 7.91 8.94 -23.87
CA TYR A 328 6.95 7.93 -24.28
C TYR A 328 5.58 8.55 -24.51
N ASP A 329 5.14 8.54 -25.77
CA ASP A 329 3.77 8.89 -26.13
C ASP A 329 2.87 7.68 -25.91
N ARG A 330 2.07 7.70 -24.83
CA ARG A 330 1.17 6.61 -24.46
C ARG A 330 -0.01 6.44 -25.46
N TYR A 331 -0.37 7.47 -26.19
CA TYR A 331 -1.51 7.46 -27.12
C TYR A 331 -1.11 6.85 -28.46
N LEU A 332 0.02 7.25 -29.01
CA LEU A 332 0.60 6.64 -30.19
C LEU A 332 1.32 5.32 -29.87
N GLY A 333 1.70 5.10 -28.61
CA GLY A 333 2.41 3.90 -28.13
C GLY A 333 3.80 3.78 -28.72
N GLU A 334 4.60 4.85 -28.63
CA GLU A 334 5.94 4.89 -29.19
C GLU A 334 6.91 5.70 -28.33
N PHE A 335 8.19 5.33 -28.42
CA PHE A 335 9.28 6.07 -27.82
C PHE A 335 9.79 7.13 -28.81
N ILE A 336 9.98 8.35 -28.33
CA ILE A 336 10.44 9.51 -29.06
C ILE A 336 11.84 9.85 -28.56
N ASP A 337 12.85 9.80 -29.41
CA ASP A 337 14.20 10.16 -29.03
C ASP A 337 14.32 11.67 -28.78
N SER A 338 14.89 12.04 -27.63
CA SER A 338 15.10 13.44 -27.25
C SER A 338 16.34 14.06 -27.89
N GLU A 339 17.16 13.25 -28.57
CA GLU A 339 18.47 13.63 -29.12
C GLU A 339 19.49 14.09 -28.06
N LYS A 340 19.16 13.87 -26.76
CA LYS A 340 20.03 14.20 -25.63
C LYS A 340 20.68 12.94 -25.10
N MET A 341 22.01 13.00 -24.93
CA MET A 341 22.79 11.97 -24.24
C MET A 341 23.16 12.46 -22.85
N ILE A 342 22.71 11.75 -21.83
CA ILE A 342 22.93 12.07 -20.42
C ILE A 342 24.16 11.32 -19.93
N ARG A 343 25.17 12.03 -19.46
CA ARG A 343 26.44 11.42 -19.00
C ARG A 343 26.31 10.78 -17.62
N SER A 344 25.48 11.31 -16.75
CA SER A 344 25.27 10.84 -15.38
C SER A 344 23.77 10.77 -15.06
N HIS A 345 23.31 9.59 -14.66
CA HIS A 345 21.92 9.37 -14.23
C HIS A 345 21.56 10.22 -13.01
N PHE A 346 22.50 10.42 -12.07
CA PHE A 346 22.25 11.23 -10.88
C PHE A 346 22.18 12.73 -11.20
N ASP A 347 22.99 13.22 -12.16
CA ASP A 347 22.91 14.62 -12.58
C ASP A 347 21.56 14.90 -13.24
N TYR A 348 21.07 13.99 -14.09
CA TYR A 348 19.71 14.06 -14.64
C TYR A 348 18.64 14.07 -13.53
N ILE A 349 18.77 13.20 -12.51
CA ILE A 349 17.84 13.14 -11.38
C ILE A 349 17.80 14.49 -10.66
N ILE A 350 18.97 15.07 -10.38
CA ILE A 350 19.07 16.36 -9.67
C ILE A 350 18.46 17.50 -10.53
N GLU A 351 18.77 17.53 -11.83
CA GLU A 351 18.22 18.52 -12.77
C GLU A 351 16.70 18.43 -12.88
N GLN A 352 16.13 17.21 -12.90
CA GLN A 352 14.70 17.01 -13.02
C GLN A 352 13.95 17.05 -11.67
N SER A 353 14.65 17.23 -10.56
CA SER A 353 14.05 17.25 -9.23
C SER A 353 13.11 18.43 -9.02
N LYS A 354 12.06 18.21 -8.27
CA LYS A 354 11.05 19.18 -7.83
C LYS A 354 11.06 19.32 -6.30
N ASN A 355 10.03 19.93 -5.72
CA ASN A 355 9.95 20.11 -4.28
C ASN A 355 9.91 18.76 -3.53
N LYS A 356 9.18 17.77 -4.05
CA LYS A 356 9.04 16.44 -3.43
C LYS A 356 9.25 15.34 -4.46
N ASN A 357 10.36 14.62 -4.34
CA ASN A 357 10.82 13.61 -5.28
C ASN A 357 10.77 12.23 -4.66
N LEU A 358 9.95 11.34 -5.21
CA LEU A 358 9.92 9.94 -4.83
C LEU A 358 10.85 9.13 -5.73
N HIS A 359 11.79 8.43 -5.14
CA HIS A 359 12.65 7.46 -5.81
C HIS A 359 12.17 6.05 -5.45
N PHE A 360 11.63 5.33 -6.42
CA PHE A 360 11.03 4.04 -6.19
C PHE A 360 11.99 2.89 -6.51
N LEU A 361 12.26 2.05 -5.48
CA LEU A 361 12.98 0.79 -5.62
C LEU A 361 12.26 -0.29 -4.80
N TYR A 362 12.18 -1.52 -5.34
CA TYR A 362 11.37 -2.56 -4.70
C TYR A 362 12.04 -3.29 -3.54
N ARG A 363 13.40 -3.39 -3.51
CA ARG A 363 14.14 -4.11 -2.45
C ARG A 363 14.71 -3.17 -1.41
N PRO A 364 14.59 -3.46 -0.11
CA PRO A 364 15.21 -2.68 0.96
C PRO A 364 16.71 -2.45 0.77
N ARG A 365 17.47 -3.45 0.38
CA ARG A 365 18.90 -3.34 0.08
C ARG A 365 19.20 -2.34 -1.05
N TYR A 366 18.38 -2.33 -2.08
CA TYR A 366 18.52 -1.35 -3.17
C TYR A 366 18.20 0.07 -2.73
N ILE A 367 17.21 0.22 -1.85
CA ILE A 367 16.84 1.52 -1.24
C ILE A 367 18.04 2.11 -0.50
N GLU A 368 18.67 1.34 0.39
CA GLU A 368 19.84 1.83 1.14
C GLU A 368 21.04 2.10 0.23
N GLY A 369 21.34 1.21 -0.71
CA GLY A 369 22.44 1.39 -1.65
C GLY A 369 22.26 2.59 -2.57
N TYR A 370 21.04 2.80 -3.04
CA TYR A 370 20.69 3.96 -3.87
C TYR A 370 20.73 5.26 -3.06
N ALA A 371 20.16 5.27 -1.86
CA ALA A 371 20.18 6.44 -0.97
C ALA A 371 21.62 6.88 -0.64
N LYS A 372 22.55 5.94 -0.44
CA LYS A 372 23.97 6.24 -0.27
C LYS A 372 24.53 6.99 -1.48
N LEU A 373 24.32 6.46 -2.69
CA LEU A 373 24.83 7.09 -3.91
C LEU A 373 24.21 8.46 -4.18
N LEU A 374 22.89 8.59 -3.95
CA LEU A 374 22.21 9.87 -4.10
C LEU A 374 22.74 10.90 -3.09
N TYR A 375 22.93 10.51 -1.81
CA TYR A 375 23.53 11.37 -0.80
C TYR A 375 24.90 11.91 -1.20
N GLU A 376 25.74 11.06 -1.81
CA GLU A 376 27.09 11.45 -2.26
C GLU A 376 27.04 12.50 -3.39
N LYS A 377 25.94 12.52 -4.17
CA LYS A 377 25.74 13.42 -5.31
C LYS A 377 24.96 14.70 -4.98
N LEU A 378 24.10 14.65 -3.96
CA LEU A 378 23.37 15.84 -3.50
C LEU A 378 24.33 16.92 -2.99
N PRO A 379 24.03 18.20 -3.24
CA PRO A 379 24.86 19.32 -2.80
C PRO A 379 25.02 19.28 -1.27
N PHE A 380 26.12 19.85 -0.81
CA PHE A 380 26.31 20.12 0.61
C PHE A 380 25.36 21.25 1.04
N ILE A 381 24.75 21.13 2.20
CA ILE A 381 23.89 22.13 2.81
C ILE A 381 24.55 22.55 4.11
N GLU A 382 24.72 23.84 4.31
CA GLU A 382 25.30 24.39 5.55
C GLU A 382 24.33 24.17 6.72
N GLU A 383 24.89 23.95 7.91
CA GLU A 383 24.10 23.62 9.11
C GLU A 383 23.06 24.70 9.45
N TYR A 384 23.33 25.98 9.16
CA TYR A 384 22.39 27.09 9.41
C TYR A 384 21.20 27.12 8.44
N GLU A 385 21.32 26.45 7.28
CA GLU A 385 20.24 26.32 6.28
C GLU A 385 19.26 25.19 6.61
N ILE A 386 19.63 24.29 7.52
CA ILE A 386 18.77 23.18 7.94
C ILE A 386 17.65 23.69 8.84
N ASP A 387 16.42 23.37 8.52
CA ASP A 387 15.22 23.71 9.32
C ASP A 387 15.39 23.27 10.79
N SER A 388 14.91 24.08 11.72
CA SER A 388 14.93 23.79 13.16
C SER A 388 14.24 22.48 13.50
N ASP A 389 13.12 22.18 12.81
CA ASP A 389 12.39 20.93 13.00
C ASP A 389 13.18 19.72 12.53
N ILE A 390 13.99 19.86 11.48
CA ILE A 390 14.87 18.79 11.00
C ILE A 390 16.05 18.60 11.94
N LYS A 391 16.63 19.66 12.48
CA LYS A 391 17.65 19.57 13.54
C LYS A 391 17.12 18.83 14.76
N LYS A 392 15.89 19.14 15.17
CA LYS A 392 15.18 18.44 16.23
C LYS A 392 15.01 16.96 15.90
N LEU A 393 14.50 16.63 14.70
CA LEU A 393 14.36 15.24 14.24
C LEU A 393 15.68 14.47 14.28
N ILE A 394 16.77 15.08 13.80
CA ILE A 394 18.12 14.50 13.82
C ILE A 394 18.55 14.18 15.26
N SER A 395 18.41 15.15 16.19
CA SER A 395 18.77 14.97 17.60
C SER A 395 17.94 13.85 18.26
N GLU A 396 16.64 13.85 18.02
CA GLU A 396 15.73 12.86 18.59
C GLU A 396 16.00 11.45 18.05
N LEU A 397 16.26 11.29 16.76
CA LEU A 397 16.64 9.99 16.20
C LEU A 397 18.00 9.49 16.72
N ALA A 398 18.93 10.39 16.98
CA ALA A 398 20.21 10.03 17.60
C ALA A 398 20.04 9.50 19.04
N GLU A 399 19.14 10.09 19.82
CA GLU A 399 18.81 9.68 21.17
C GLU A 399 18.05 8.35 21.22
N ILE A 400 17.02 8.20 20.37
CA ILE A 400 16.08 7.08 20.43
C ILE A 400 16.59 5.83 19.73
N VAL A 401 17.24 6.03 18.57
CA VAL A 401 17.75 4.92 17.76
C VAL A 401 19.24 4.73 18.05
N HIS A 402 20.07 5.53 17.43
CA HIS A 402 21.50 5.57 17.68
C HIS A 402 22.15 6.68 16.84
N PRO A 403 23.22 7.39 17.32
CA PRO A 403 23.90 8.43 16.53
C PRO A 403 24.46 7.95 15.19
N LYS A 404 24.83 6.66 15.08
CA LYS A 404 25.31 6.01 13.84
C LYS A 404 24.21 5.55 12.89
N PHE A 405 22.94 5.87 13.15
CA PHE A 405 21.86 5.56 12.23
C PHE A 405 22.00 6.37 10.93
N LYS A 406 22.23 5.71 9.81
CA LYS A 406 22.56 6.35 8.52
C LYS A 406 21.54 7.42 8.09
N LEU A 407 20.27 7.23 8.44
CA LEU A 407 19.21 8.18 8.10
C LEU A 407 19.51 9.58 8.66
N ILE A 408 20.09 9.68 9.87
CA ILE A 408 20.47 10.94 10.51
C ILE A 408 21.38 11.78 9.61
N LYS A 409 22.40 11.12 9.04
CA LYS A 409 23.34 11.77 8.11
C LYS A 409 22.62 12.24 6.83
N TYR A 410 21.66 11.46 6.33
CA TYR A 410 21.00 11.79 5.07
C TYR A 410 19.98 12.92 5.22
N LEU A 411 19.35 13.03 6.38
CA LEU A 411 18.44 14.12 6.71
C LEU A 411 19.08 15.50 6.56
N SER A 412 20.37 15.65 6.83
CA SER A 412 21.09 16.92 6.67
C SER A 412 21.14 17.44 5.24
N LYS A 413 20.93 16.57 4.23
CA LYS A 413 20.83 16.94 2.81
C LYS A 413 19.41 16.83 2.25
N GLY A 414 18.40 16.82 3.12
CA GLY A 414 16.99 16.71 2.68
C GLY A 414 16.62 15.34 2.10
N LEU A 415 17.42 14.31 2.36
CA LEU A 415 17.22 12.95 1.87
C LEU A 415 16.68 12.03 2.96
N VAL A 416 15.62 11.31 2.64
CA VAL A 416 15.02 10.29 3.51
C VAL A 416 14.99 8.96 2.76
N TYR A 417 15.32 7.86 3.43
CA TYR A 417 15.03 6.52 2.92
C TYR A 417 14.17 5.74 3.90
N LEU A 418 13.21 4.98 3.39
CA LEU A 418 12.27 4.21 4.18
C LEU A 418 11.92 2.87 3.49
N HIS A 419 11.92 1.79 4.26
CA HIS A 419 11.50 0.47 3.77
C HIS A 419 10.85 -0.37 4.87
N GLY A 420 10.17 -1.45 4.48
CA GLY A 420 9.39 -2.29 5.39
C GLY A 420 10.20 -3.00 6.49
N LYS A 421 11.53 -3.01 6.40
CA LYS A 421 12.42 -3.61 7.41
C LYS A 421 13.01 -2.58 8.39
N MET A 422 12.45 -1.38 8.43
CA MET A 422 12.70 -0.41 9.50
C MET A 422 11.57 -0.46 10.52
N PRO A 423 11.83 -0.22 11.82
CA PRO A 423 10.79 -0.18 12.84
C PRO A 423 9.63 0.76 12.48
N LEU A 424 8.40 0.26 12.65
CA LEU A 424 7.19 0.97 12.24
C LEU A 424 7.09 2.36 12.88
N ILE A 425 7.48 2.45 14.14
CA ILE A 425 7.41 3.69 14.91
C ILE A 425 8.35 4.75 14.33
N ILE A 426 9.58 4.38 13.95
CA ILE A 426 10.55 5.28 13.32
C ILE A 426 10.01 5.74 11.96
N ARG A 427 9.47 4.81 11.16
CA ARG A 427 8.88 5.13 9.85
C ARG A 427 7.77 6.17 9.98
N ASN A 428 6.81 5.93 10.88
CA ASN A 428 5.68 6.83 11.08
C ASN A 428 6.13 8.19 11.61
N TYR A 429 7.12 8.21 12.47
CA TYR A 429 7.69 9.43 13.01
C TYR A 429 8.37 10.28 11.93
N VAL A 430 9.28 9.70 11.16
CA VAL A 430 9.95 10.38 10.04
C VAL A 430 8.96 10.86 8.98
N LEU A 431 7.94 10.07 8.69
CA LEU A 431 6.90 10.41 7.71
C LEU A 431 6.07 11.63 8.09
N LYS A 432 5.89 11.92 9.37
CA LYS A 432 5.27 13.17 9.82
C LYS A 432 6.06 14.36 9.29
N TYR A 433 7.38 14.36 9.50
CA TYR A 433 8.25 15.44 9.03
C TYR A 433 8.34 15.50 7.50
N VAL A 434 8.33 14.37 6.80
CA VAL A 434 8.31 14.34 5.32
C VAL A 434 7.07 15.04 4.76
N ARG A 435 5.93 14.96 5.45
CA ARG A 435 4.69 15.65 5.04
C ARG A 435 4.77 17.16 5.23
N GLU A 436 5.31 17.60 6.33
CA GLU A 436 5.25 18.98 6.81
C GLU A 436 6.43 19.81 6.33
N SER A 437 7.64 19.25 6.31
CA SER A 437 8.87 19.98 5.98
C SER A 437 9.04 20.14 4.46
N ARG A 438 9.33 21.35 4.03
CA ARG A 438 9.78 21.64 2.64
C ARG A 438 11.23 21.26 2.39
N PHE A 439 12.04 21.20 3.42
CA PHE A 439 13.46 20.85 3.36
C PHE A 439 13.68 19.39 2.91
N LEU A 440 12.86 18.45 3.39
CA LEU A 440 12.95 17.05 2.99
C LEU A 440 12.39 16.86 1.58
N SER A 441 13.25 16.95 0.57
CA SER A 441 12.88 17.00 -0.85
C SER A 441 13.02 15.65 -1.57
N HIS A 442 13.85 14.74 -1.07
CA HIS A 442 14.09 13.43 -1.69
C HIS A 442 13.71 12.29 -0.74
N PHE A 443 12.87 11.37 -1.21
CA PHE A 443 12.59 10.15 -0.44
C PHE A 443 12.65 8.91 -1.30
N VAL A 444 13.45 7.96 -0.80
CA VAL A 444 13.71 6.67 -1.43
C VAL A 444 12.88 5.62 -0.71
N ALA A 445 11.94 4.97 -1.41
CA ALA A 445 11.01 4.05 -0.76
C ALA A 445 10.49 2.94 -1.69
N ASN A 446 9.86 1.92 -1.08
CA ASN A 446 9.13 0.87 -1.79
C ASN A 446 7.61 0.95 -1.57
N SER A 447 6.87 0.06 -2.22
CA SER A 447 5.40 0.01 -2.15
C SER A 447 4.85 -0.16 -0.72
N VAL A 448 5.57 -0.87 0.15
CA VAL A 448 5.15 -1.10 1.55
C VAL A 448 4.99 0.22 2.31
N ILE A 449 5.88 1.19 2.04
CA ILE A 449 5.82 2.50 2.65
C ILE A 449 4.71 3.36 2.01
N LEU A 450 4.55 3.22 0.70
CA LEU A 450 3.61 4.03 -0.05
C LEU A 450 2.15 3.57 0.13
N ALA A 451 1.93 2.30 0.48
CA ALA A 451 0.60 1.78 0.75
C ALA A 451 -0.01 2.46 1.99
N GLY A 452 -1.09 3.20 1.79
CA GLY A 452 -1.82 3.87 2.88
C GLY A 452 -1.29 5.21 3.35
N MET A 453 -0.34 5.83 2.63
CA MET A 453 0.19 7.12 3.05
C MET A 453 -0.20 8.26 2.12
N ASN A 454 -0.66 9.34 2.74
CA ASN A 454 -0.89 10.61 2.07
C ASN A 454 0.40 11.43 2.11
N LEU A 455 1.25 11.29 1.08
CA LEU A 455 2.47 12.09 0.92
C LEU A 455 2.32 13.05 -0.25
N PRO A 456 2.76 14.30 -0.11
CA PRO A 456 2.82 15.26 -1.21
C PRO A 456 3.99 14.88 -2.13
N ILE A 457 3.72 14.18 -3.21
CA ILE A 457 4.72 13.76 -4.20
C ILE A 457 4.53 14.58 -5.46
N ASP A 458 5.56 15.30 -5.91
CA ASP A 458 5.53 16.13 -7.13
C ASP A 458 6.16 15.43 -8.32
N ASN A 459 7.05 14.44 -8.07
CA ASN A 459 7.86 13.81 -9.09
C ASN A 459 8.15 12.36 -8.74
N LEU A 460 8.18 11.46 -9.73
CA LEU A 460 8.48 10.05 -9.55
C LEU A 460 9.69 9.64 -10.40
N PHE A 461 10.74 9.18 -9.73
CA PHE A 461 11.86 8.46 -10.34
C PHE A 461 11.67 6.96 -10.08
N TYR A 462 11.33 6.21 -11.12
CA TYR A 462 11.16 4.78 -11.05
C TYR A 462 12.45 4.08 -11.49
N ILE A 463 13.20 3.56 -10.52
CA ILE A 463 14.52 2.97 -10.75
C ILE A 463 14.41 1.45 -10.94
N SER A 464 13.75 0.78 -9.99
CA SER A 464 13.58 -0.66 -10.08
C SER A 464 12.28 -1.11 -9.43
N GLY A 465 11.58 -2.10 -10.00
CA GLY A 465 10.29 -2.51 -9.49
C GLY A 465 9.81 -3.85 -10.03
N TYR A 466 8.62 -4.24 -9.53
CA TYR A 466 7.92 -5.43 -9.98
C TYR A 466 7.33 -5.25 -11.38
N SER A 467 7.01 -6.35 -12.04
CA SER A 467 6.45 -6.34 -13.39
C SER A 467 4.94 -6.08 -13.46
N ASN A 468 4.26 -5.96 -12.31
CA ASN A 468 2.82 -5.77 -12.24
C ASN A 468 2.42 -4.35 -12.65
N SER A 469 1.59 -4.23 -13.69
CA SER A 469 1.13 -2.94 -14.21
C SER A 469 0.21 -2.21 -13.23
N ARG A 470 -0.59 -2.92 -12.43
CA ARG A 470 -1.50 -2.33 -11.44
C ARG A 470 -0.76 -1.56 -10.36
N ASP A 471 0.30 -2.19 -9.81
CA ASP A 471 1.11 -1.55 -8.78
C ASP A 471 1.79 -0.28 -9.30
N LEU A 472 2.23 -0.30 -10.57
CA LEU A 472 2.79 0.86 -11.23
C LEU A 472 1.76 2.00 -11.40
N TYR A 473 0.54 1.69 -11.86
CA TYR A 473 -0.53 2.68 -11.96
C TYR A 473 -0.94 3.24 -10.60
N ASN A 474 -1.03 2.39 -9.57
CA ASN A 474 -1.34 2.82 -8.21
C ASN A 474 -0.23 3.75 -7.66
N LEU A 475 1.03 3.45 -7.95
CA LEU A 475 2.17 4.27 -7.59
C LEU A 475 2.12 5.64 -8.29
N ILE A 476 1.95 5.65 -9.62
CA ILE A 476 1.83 6.88 -10.42
C ILE A 476 0.65 7.73 -9.93
N GLY A 477 -0.46 7.09 -9.61
CA GLY A 477 -1.65 7.77 -9.10
C GLY A 477 -1.45 8.55 -7.80
N ARG A 478 -0.39 8.25 -7.04
CA ARG A 478 -0.02 8.98 -5.82
C ARG A 478 0.75 10.27 -6.06
N VAL A 479 1.28 10.46 -7.26
CA VAL A 479 1.99 11.69 -7.66
C VAL A 479 0.97 12.79 -7.95
N ASN A 480 1.20 14.00 -7.46
CA ASN A 480 0.32 15.16 -7.61
C ASN A 480 -1.15 14.77 -7.36
N ARG A 481 -1.52 14.60 -6.11
CA ARG A 481 -2.92 14.28 -5.77
C ARG A 481 -3.85 15.42 -6.18
N LEU A 482 -5.08 15.09 -6.57
CA LEU A 482 -6.06 16.10 -6.98
C LEU A 482 -6.33 17.13 -5.88
N SER A 483 -6.37 16.71 -4.61
CA SER A 483 -6.45 17.61 -3.46
C SER A 483 -5.32 18.64 -3.43
N ASP A 484 -4.11 18.26 -3.84
CA ASP A 484 -2.95 19.14 -3.83
C ASP A 484 -2.90 20.04 -5.07
N ILE A 485 -3.33 19.49 -6.24
CA ILE A 485 -3.41 20.26 -7.50
C ILE A 485 -4.43 21.40 -7.37
N PHE A 486 -5.63 21.08 -6.88
CA PHE A 486 -6.76 21.99 -6.84
C PHE A 486 -6.96 22.69 -5.49
N SER A 487 -6.00 22.55 -4.56
CA SER A 487 -6.05 23.31 -3.31
C SER A 487 -5.99 24.83 -3.57
N LYS A 488 -6.64 25.61 -2.71
CA LYS A 488 -6.61 27.08 -2.77
C LYS A 488 -5.19 27.65 -2.58
N GLU A 489 -4.35 26.93 -1.84
CA GLU A 489 -2.96 27.32 -1.57
C GLU A 489 -2.00 27.08 -2.73
N ASN A 490 -2.39 26.28 -3.72
CA ASN A 490 -1.53 25.97 -4.86
C ASN A 490 -1.65 27.03 -5.96
N PRO A 491 -0.58 27.77 -6.27
CA PRO A 491 -0.62 28.86 -7.26
C PRO A 491 -0.48 28.36 -8.70
N SER A 492 -0.45 27.06 -8.97
CA SER A 492 -0.11 26.55 -10.30
C SER A 492 -1.00 25.41 -10.78
N LEU A 493 -1.54 25.55 -11.98
CA LEU A 493 -2.25 24.46 -12.68
C LEU A 493 -1.28 23.43 -13.31
N ASN A 494 0.00 23.74 -13.41
CA ASN A 494 1.00 22.91 -14.10
C ASN A 494 1.17 21.52 -13.45
N ARG A 495 0.74 21.35 -12.21
CA ARG A 495 0.77 20.07 -11.49
C ARG A 495 -0.21 19.02 -12.05
N ILE A 496 -1.07 19.36 -13.02
CA ILE A 496 -1.87 18.34 -13.74
C ILE A 496 -0.97 17.41 -14.57
N PHE A 497 0.21 17.87 -14.98
CA PHE A 497 1.23 17.05 -15.61
C PHE A 497 2.00 16.26 -14.55
N ILE A 498 1.90 14.95 -14.64
CA ILE A 498 2.54 14.01 -13.72
C ILE A 498 3.88 13.57 -14.30
N PRO A 499 5.01 14.08 -13.81
CA PRO A 499 6.31 13.63 -14.29
C PRO A 499 6.65 12.24 -13.73
N VAL A 500 6.95 11.32 -14.64
CA VAL A 500 7.36 9.96 -14.32
C VAL A 500 8.62 9.64 -15.10
N HIS A 501 9.74 9.55 -14.38
CA HIS A 501 11.05 9.27 -14.96
C HIS A 501 11.41 7.82 -14.71
N PHE A 502 11.42 7.01 -15.75
CA PHE A 502 11.94 5.65 -15.69
C PHE A 502 13.44 5.68 -15.96
N ILE A 503 14.23 5.21 -15.00
CA ILE A 503 15.71 5.28 -15.09
C ILE A 503 16.27 3.87 -14.93
N GLU A 504 16.92 3.39 -15.97
CA GLU A 504 17.56 2.09 -15.98
C GLU A 504 19.00 2.20 -15.47
N MET A 505 19.28 1.46 -14.39
CA MET A 505 20.61 1.41 -13.79
C MET A 505 20.99 -0.06 -13.57
N ASP A 506 22.10 -0.52 -14.13
CA ASP A 506 22.57 -1.92 -14.04
C ASP A 506 22.77 -2.39 -12.61
N ARG A 507 23.16 -1.46 -11.72
CA ARG A 507 23.36 -1.74 -10.29
C ARG A 507 22.05 -2.06 -9.55
N PHE A 508 20.89 -1.62 -10.07
CA PHE A 508 19.58 -1.82 -9.46
C PHE A 508 18.62 -2.50 -10.44
N PRO A 509 18.84 -3.78 -10.75
CA PRO A 509 18.08 -4.48 -11.77
C PRO A 509 16.60 -4.60 -11.42
N GLN A 510 15.79 -4.76 -12.46
CA GLN A 510 14.37 -5.01 -12.33
C GLN A 510 14.12 -6.40 -11.71
N ASN A 511 12.98 -6.55 -11.01
CA ASN A 511 12.54 -7.87 -10.57
C ASN A 511 11.92 -8.61 -11.76
N GLN A 512 12.43 -9.80 -12.06
CA GLN A 512 12.07 -10.64 -13.21
C GLN A 512 12.54 -10.12 -14.60
N GLN A 513 12.62 -11.05 -15.55
CA GLN A 513 13.06 -10.83 -16.92
C GLN A 513 12.06 -9.92 -17.67
N GLY A 514 12.34 -8.66 -17.72
CA GLY A 514 11.58 -7.71 -18.50
C GLY A 514 12.28 -6.35 -18.53
N SER A 515 12.53 -5.82 -19.72
CA SER A 515 13.10 -4.49 -19.87
C SER A 515 12.16 -3.43 -19.29
N LEU A 516 12.71 -2.37 -18.76
CA LEU A 516 11.94 -1.24 -18.25
C LEU A 516 11.05 -0.65 -19.37
N ALA A 517 11.53 -0.64 -20.61
CA ALA A 517 10.76 -0.24 -21.79
C ALA A 517 9.45 -1.03 -21.94
N LYS A 518 9.47 -2.37 -21.80
CA LYS A 518 8.24 -3.18 -21.84
C LYS A 518 7.24 -2.84 -20.72
N LYS A 519 7.71 -2.38 -19.56
CA LYS A 519 6.82 -1.91 -18.48
C LYS A 519 6.15 -0.60 -18.86
N ILE A 520 6.89 0.32 -19.48
CA ILE A 520 6.37 1.59 -19.98
C ILE A 520 5.31 1.36 -21.06
N GLU A 521 5.54 0.45 -22.00
CA GLU A 521 4.57 0.11 -23.05
C GLU A 521 3.22 -0.38 -22.50
N LYS A 522 3.20 -1.00 -21.32
CA LYS A 522 1.96 -1.40 -20.63
C LYS A 522 1.12 -0.21 -20.16
N LEU A 523 1.68 0.99 -20.10
CA LEU A 523 0.96 2.22 -19.75
C LEU A 523 0.15 2.79 -20.94
N ARG A 524 0.23 2.19 -22.13
CA ARG A 524 -0.46 2.64 -23.33
C ARG A 524 -1.97 2.61 -23.24
N GLY A 525 -2.55 1.73 -22.50
CA GLY A 525 -3.99 1.49 -22.53
C GLY A 525 -4.61 1.22 -21.17
N ARG A 526 -5.89 0.85 -21.17
CA ARG A 526 -6.53 0.36 -19.95
C ARG A 526 -5.84 -0.91 -19.47
N ILE A 527 -5.72 -1.04 -18.17
CA ILE A 527 -5.16 -2.21 -17.52
C ILE A 527 -5.96 -3.44 -17.92
N LYS A 528 -5.28 -4.45 -18.42
CA LYS A 528 -5.86 -5.78 -18.59
C LYS A 528 -5.75 -6.50 -17.24
N ASP A 529 -6.90 -6.90 -16.71
CA ASP A 529 -6.93 -7.68 -15.48
C ASP A 529 -6.39 -9.08 -15.75
N GLU A 530 -5.36 -9.47 -15.04
CA GLU A 530 -4.96 -10.86 -14.89
C GLU A 530 -5.66 -11.40 -13.65
N ILE A 531 -6.62 -12.29 -13.83
CA ILE A 531 -7.42 -12.86 -12.74
C ILE A 531 -6.85 -14.24 -12.43
N LYS A 532 -5.99 -14.29 -11.40
CA LYS A 532 -5.29 -15.51 -10.99
C LYS A 532 -5.99 -16.27 -9.87
N ASN A 533 -6.89 -15.60 -9.13
CA ASN A 533 -7.61 -16.21 -8.02
C ASN A 533 -8.66 -17.21 -8.57
N PRO A 534 -8.55 -18.53 -8.20
CA PRO A 534 -9.44 -19.56 -8.73
C PRO A 534 -10.88 -19.42 -8.26
N LEU A 535 -11.14 -18.69 -7.17
CA LEU A 535 -12.48 -18.48 -6.63
C LEU A 535 -13.32 -17.44 -7.40
N LEU A 536 -12.70 -16.70 -8.32
CA LEU A 536 -13.40 -15.69 -9.12
C LEU A 536 -13.95 -16.31 -10.42
N GLU A 537 -15.12 -15.81 -10.88
CA GLU A 537 -15.85 -16.32 -12.05
C GLU A 537 -15.00 -16.25 -13.32
N ASN A 538 -14.35 -15.11 -13.56
CA ASN A 538 -13.55 -14.85 -14.76
C ASN A 538 -12.07 -15.27 -14.59
N SER A 539 -11.77 -16.20 -13.69
CA SER A 539 -10.40 -16.65 -13.44
C SER A 539 -9.79 -17.31 -14.67
N THR A 540 -8.60 -16.85 -15.05
CA THR A 540 -7.78 -17.43 -16.13
C THR A 540 -6.71 -18.33 -15.53
N ILE A 541 -7.02 -19.62 -15.41
CA ILE A 541 -6.13 -20.62 -14.84
C ILE A 541 -5.31 -21.26 -15.96
N ALA A 542 -3.98 -21.25 -15.83
CA ALA A 542 -3.14 -22.00 -16.74
C ALA A 542 -3.39 -23.52 -16.58
N THR A 543 -3.38 -24.27 -17.66
CA THR A 543 -3.58 -25.74 -17.65
C THR A 543 -2.69 -26.49 -16.68
N THR A 544 -1.47 -25.98 -16.43
CA THR A 544 -0.51 -26.54 -15.46
C THR A 544 -0.95 -26.41 -14.00
N ASN A 545 -1.93 -25.56 -13.71
CA ASN A 545 -2.41 -25.29 -12.35
C ASN A 545 -3.91 -25.69 -12.14
N SER A 546 -4.53 -26.36 -13.11
CA SER A 546 -5.97 -26.68 -13.05
C SER A 546 -6.31 -27.57 -11.85
N LEU A 547 -5.55 -28.63 -11.60
CA LEU A 547 -5.77 -29.53 -10.47
C LEU A 547 -5.65 -28.84 -9.11
N LYS A 548 -4.63 -28.00 -8.94
CA LYS A 548 -4.48 -27.19 -7.72
C LYS A 548 -5.61 -26.18 -7.53
N ALA A 549 -6.12 -25.63 -8.63
CA ALA A 549 -7.22 -24.68 -8.57
C ALA A 549 -8.52 -25.36 -8.13
N GLU A 550 -8.81 -26.57 -8.62
CA GLU A 550 -9.97 -27.38 -8.21
C GLU A 550 -9.89 -27.75 -6.73
N GLU A 551 -8.73 -28.20 -6.26
CA GLU A 551 -8.48 -28.49 -4.85
C GLU A 551 -8.72 -27.29 -3.95
N ILE A 552 -8.26 -26.10 -4.36
CA ILE A 552 -8.47 -24.84 -3.62
C ILE A 552 -9.96 -24.51 -3.56
N ILE A 553 -10.69 -24.62 -4.70
CA ILE A 553 -12.13 -24.32 -4.75
C ILE A 553 -12.88 -25.26 -3.81
N GLU A 554 -12.61 -26.56 -3.88
CA GLU A 554 -13.24 -27.56 -3.01
C GLU A 554 -12.94 -27.29 -1.52
N THR A 555 -11.70 -27.00 -1.17
CA THR A 555 -11.31 -26.67 0.20
C THR A 555 -12.05 -25.44 0.72
N GLU A 556 -12.11 -24.35 -0.07
CA GLU A 556 -12.80 -23.12 0.33
C GLU A 556 -14.31 -23.29 0.42
N ASP A 557 -14.93 -24.11 -0.44
CA ASP A 557 -16.35 -24.43 -0.36
C ASP A 557 -16.66 -25.28 0.88
N ASN A 558 -15.81 -26.24 1.22
CA ASN A 558 -15.95 -27.04 2.44
C ASN A 558 -15.85 -26.18 3.71
N ILE A 559 -14.93 -25.19 3.76
CA ILE A 559 -14.82 -24.26 4.88
C ILE A 559 -16.11 -23.44 5.08
N VAL A 560 -16.73 -23.00 4.00
CA VAL A 560 -17.99 -22.25 4.07
C VAL A 560 -19.16 -23.15 4.48
N ASN A 561 -19.23 -24.36 3.95
CA ASN A 561 -20.32 -25.31 4.24
C ASN A 561 -20.25 -25.87 5.66
N SER A 562 -19.04 -26.02 6.23
CA SER A 562 -18.83 -26.52 7.59
C SER A 562 -18.75 -25.40 8.65
N TYR A 563 -19.20 -24.19 8.32
CA TYR A 563 -19.04 -23.02 9.19
C TYR A 563 -19.63 -23.21 10.60
N LEU A 564 -20.76 -23.88 10.76
CA LEU A 564 -21.41 -24.11 12.06
C LEU A 564 -20.82 -25.29 12.84
N THR A 565 -20.23 -26.26 12.15
CA THR A 565 -19.62 -27.45 12.74
C THR A 565 -18.28 -27.75 12.09
N PRO A 566 -17.25 -26.92 12.42
CA PRO A 566 -15.98 -27.01 11.74
C PRO A 566 -15.22 -28.30 12.08
N ASP A 567 -14.72 -28.95 11.05
CA ASP A 567 -13.78 -30.06 11.17
C ASP A 567 -12.37 -29.55 11.55
N PHE A 568 -11.43 -30.47 11.78
CA PHE A 568 -10.06 -30.13 12.17
C PHE A 568 -9.36 -29.20 11.15
N LYS A 569 -9.51 -29.48 9.86
CA LYS A 569 -8.93 -28.67 8.78
C LYS A 569 -9.52 -27.26 8.77
N SER A 570 -10.82 -27.14 8.96
CA SER A 570 -11.52 -25.85 9.05
C SER A 570 -11.07 -25.04 10.27
N ARG A 571 -10.90 -25.68 11.43
CA ARG A 571 -10.37 -25.04 12.64
C ARG A 571 -8.93 -24.56 12.45
N LEU A 572 -8.04 -25.37 11.86
CA LEU A 572 -6.68 -24.94 11.49
C LEU A 572 -6.69 -23.70 10.57
N THR A 573 -7.61 -23.70 9.62
CA THR A 573 -7.77 -22.57 8.71
C THR A 573 -8.24 -21.31 9.42
N ARG A 574 -9.19 -21.41 10.35
CA ARG A 574 -9.68 -20.29 11.17
C ARG A 574 -8.61 -19.71 12.06
N SER A 575 -7.77 -20.52 12.66
CA SER A 575 -6.62 -20.04 13.45
C SER A 575 -5.57 -19.27 12.63
N GLY A 576 -5.68 -19.30 11.30
CA GLY A 576 -4.71 -18.72 10.37
C GLY A 576 -3.58 -19.68 9.98
N ALA A 577 -3.66 -20.93 10.40
CA ALA A 577 -2.62 -21.95 10.24
C ALA A 577 -2.78 -22.80 8.96
N GLN A 578 -3.28 -22.20 7.84
CA GLN A 578 -3.46 -22.91 6.56
C GLN A 578 -2.20 -23.62 6.07
N GLN A 579 -1.04 -23.07 6.38
CA GLN A 579 0.24 -23.71 6.03
C GLN A 579 0.41 -25.09 6.66
N LEU A 580 -0.31 -25.39 7.76
CA LEU A 580 -0.31 -26.70 8.38
C LEU A 580 -1.14 -27.73 7.59
N LEU A 581 -1.97 -27.29 6.64
CA LEU A 581 -2.70 -28.19 5.73
C LEU A 581 -1.79 -28.88 4.70
N ASN A 582 -0.53 -28.48 4.58
CA ASN A 582 0.47 -29.18 3.76
C ASN A 582 0.95 -30.52 4.37
N TYR A 583 0.48 -30.87 5.57
CA TYR A 583 0.69 -32.20 6.10
C TYR A 583 -0.05 -33.23 5.25
N THR A 584 0.52 -34.42 5.15
CA THR A 584 -0.22 -35.57 4.64
C THR A 584 -1.48 -35.83 5.48
N GLU A 585 -2.45 -36.53 4.96
CA GLU A 585 -3.66 -36.87 5.74
C GLU A 585 -3.32 -37.61 7.05
N GLN A 586 -2.32 -38.51 7.02
CA GLN A 586 -1.81 -39.16 8.20
C GLN A 586 -1.15 -38.20 9.18
N GLY A 587 -0.39 -37.21 8.65
CA GLY A 587 0.21 -36.15 9.43
C GLY A 587 -0.84 -35.26 10.11
N LEU A 588 -1.93 -34.95 9.45
CA LEU A 588 -3.05 -34.18 10.01
C LEU A 588 -3.79 -34.95 11.09
N GLN A 589 -3.98 -36.27 10.90
CA GLN A 589 -4.56 -37.13 11.95
C GLN A 589 -3.68 -37.19 13.19
N LYS A 590 -2.36 -37.39 13.01
CA LYS A 590 -1.38 -37.36 14.12
C LYS A 590 -1.38 -36.01 14.85
N LEU A 591 -1.48 -34.91 14.09
CA LEU A 591 -1.54 -33.55 14.66
C LEU A 591 -2.82 -33.35 15.48
N SER A 592 -3.98 -33.82 14.97
CA SER A 592 -5.26 -33.76 15.67
C SER A 592 -5.18 -34.53 17.00
N GLN A 593 -4.65 -35.74 16.96
CA GLN A 593 -4.49 -36.56 18.16
C GLN A 593 -3.58 -35.89 19.19
N ARG A 594 -2.44 -35.33 18.76
CA ARG A 594 -1.54 -34.58 19.66
C ARG A 594 -2.21 -33.39 20.31
N PHE A 595 -3.06 -32.65 19.55
CA PHE A 595 -3.79 -31.52 20.08
C PHE A 595 -4.80 -31.95 21.13
N GLU A 596 -5.54 -33.04 20.91
CA GLU A 596 -6.48 -33.62 21.88
C GLU A 596 -5.78 -34.08 23.17
N GLU A 597 -4.62 -34.74 23.05
CA GLU A 597 -3.83 -35.23 24.19
C GLU A 597 -3.20 -34.11 25.03
N ASN A 598 -3.06 -32.88 24.48
CA ASN A 598 -2.38 -31.77 25.12
C ASN A 598 -3.31 -30.61 25.48
N GLN A 599 -4.63 -30.80 25.49
CA GLN A 599 -5.57 -29.77 25.93
C GLN A 599 -5.30 -29.33 27.37
N ASN A 600 -5.52 -28.05 27.65
CA ASN A 600 -5.32 -27.42 28.95
C ASN A 600 -3.87 -27.48 29.49
N TYR A 601 -2.90 -27.37 28.62
CA TYR A 601 -1.50 -27.20 29.02
C TYR A 601 -1.29 -25.97 29.90
N ILE A 602 -0.59 -26.07 31.04
CA ILE A 602 -0.61 -25.06 32.10
C ILE A 602 0.74 -24.36 32.30
N GLN A 603 1.85 -24.80 31.70
CA GLN A 603 3.18 -24.24 31.98
C GLN A 603 3.53 -23.10 31.02
N ASP A 604 3.47 -21.86 31.51
CA ASP A 604 3.69 -20.64 30.70
C ASP A 604 5.10 -20.52 30.12
N ASP A 605 6.12 -20.97 30.91
CA ASP A 605 7.53 -20.78 30.51
C ASP A 605 8.00 -21.73 29.40
N GLU A 606 7.23 -22.73 29.07
CA GLU A 606 7.57 -23.77 28.11
C GLU A 606 6.73 -23.71 26.82
N ILE A 607 5.92 -22.67 26.65
CA ILE A 607 5.01 -22.55 25.50
C ILE A 607 5.73 -22.74 24.15
N LEU A 608 6.90 -22.11 23.95
CA LEU A 608 7.67 -22.30 22.71
C LEU A 608 8.29 -23.69 22.57
N ILE A 609 8.63 -24.33 23.67
CA ILE A 609 9.08 -25.74 23.66
C ILE A 609 7.91 -26.61 23.25
N LYS A 610 6.71 -26.33 23.79
CA LYS A 610 5.48 -27.06 23.44
C LYS A 610 5.10 -26.87 21.96
N VAL A 611 5.30 -25.67 21.39
CA VAL A 611 5.18 -25.46 19.95
C VAL A 611 6.11 -26.40 19.18
N LYS A 612 7.38 -26.52 19.60
CA LYS A 612 8.33 -27.44 18.96
C LYS A 612 7.86 -28.87 19.04
N GLU A 613 7.47 -29.35 20.23
CA GLU A 613 7.01 -30.71 20.46
C GLU A 613 5.76 -31.05 19.63
N LEU A 614 4.78 -30.16 19.59
CA LEU A 614 3.49 -30.44 18.95
C LEU A 614 3.61 -30.37 17.42
N PHE A 615 4.34 -29.41 16.91
CA PHE A 615 4.36 -29.16 15.47
C PHE A 615 5.54 -29.78 14.74
N PHE A 616 6.66 -30.09 15.42
CA PHE A 616 7.91 -30.45 14.74
C PHE A 616 8.52 -31.77 15.18
N ASP A 617 8.47 -32.14 16.44
CA ASP A 617 9.17 -33.32 16.93
C ASP A 617 8.50 -34.64 16.50
N ASN A 618 9.31 -35.60 16.01
CA ASN A 618 8.87 -36.90 15.53
C ASN A 618 7.81 -36.87 14.41
N PHE A 619 7.89 -35.87 13.52
CA PHE A 619 7.13 -35.79 12.29
C PHE A 619 8.03 -36.12 11.11
N GLU A 620 8.14 -37.37 10.70
CA GLU A 620 8.88 -37.80 9.51
C GLU A 620 8.06 -37.68 8.22
N ASP A 621 6.72 -37.67 8.31
CA ASP A 621 5.77 -37.61 7.18
C ASP A 621 5.39 -36.17 6.77
N PHE A 622 6.28 -35.26 7.01
CA PHE A 622 6.03 -33.87 6.86
C PHE A 622 6.51 -33.36 5.50
N ASP A 623 5.64 -33.29 4.54
CA ASP A 623 5.88 -32.49 3.33
C ASP A 623 5.44 -31.03 3.57
N PHE A 624 6.06 -30.41 4.59
CA PHE A 624 6.06 -28.97 4.66
C PHE A 624 6.73 -28.50 3.38
N SER A 625 5.97 -27.84 2.51
CA SER A 625 6.61 -26.93 1.58
C SER A 625 7.44 -26.00 2.45
N PRO A 626 8.78 -26.13 2.45
CA PRO A 626 9.58 -25.68 3.56
C PRO A 626 9.43 -24.17 3.72
N ASN A 627 8.67 -23.76 4.72
CA ASN A 627 8.69 -22.39 5.17
C ASN A 627 9.79 -22.27 6.21
N TYR A 628 10.99 -21.91 5.76
CA TYR A 628 12.15 -21.71 6.63
C TYR A 628 11.83 -20.88 7.87
N SER A 629 10.93 -19.92 7.76
CA SER A 629 10.52 -19.08 8.89
C SER A 629 9.94 -19.92 10.02
N VAL A 630 9.08 -20.89 9.73
CA VAL A 630 8.47 -21.77 10.74
C VAL A 630 9.50 -22.80 11.23
N ASP A 631 10.28 -23.39 10.34
CA ASP A 631 11.28 -24.40 10.64
C ASP A 631 12.40 -23.92 11.58
N ARG A 632 12.58 -22.61 11.72
CA ARG A 632 13.52 -22.04 12.69
C ARG A 632 13.25 -22.49 14.12
N LEU A 633 11.98 -22.75 14.47
CA LEU A 633 11.58 -23.24 15.80
C LEU A 633 11.89 -24.72 16.05
N LYS A 634 12.39 -25.48 15.08
CA LYS A 634 12.96 -26.81 15.30
C LYS A 634 14.23 -26.76 16.14
N ASN A 635 14.94 -25.63 16.13
CA ASN A 635 16.21 -25.48 16.84
C ASN A 635 15.98 -24.87 18.24
N ILE A 636 16.43 -25.58 19.28
CA ILE A 636 16.29 -25.15 20.67
C ILE A 636 17.04 -23.82 20.97
N ALA A 637 18.17 -23.57 20.30
CA ALA A 637 18.90 -22.32 20.47
C ALA A 637 18.08 -21.13 19.93
N THR A 638 17.35 -21.33 18.84
CA THR A 638 16.42 -20.34 18.29
C THR A 638 15.24 -20.08 19.23
N ILE A 639 14.68 -21.14 19.83
CA ILE A 639 13.61 -21.03 20.83
C ILE A 639 14.09 -20.19 22.03
N ASN A 640 15.28 -20.49 22.57
CA ASN A 640 15.87 -19.76 23.69
C ASN A 640 16.14 -18.28 23.34
N TYR A 641 16.59 -18.03 22.11
CA TYR A 641 16.75 -16.67 21.61
C TYR A 641 15.42 -15.90 21.60
N TYR A 642 14.34 -16.46 21.04
CA TYR A 642 13.03 -15.79 20.99
C TYR A 642 12.37 -15.70 22.37
N LYS A 643 12.58 -16.67 23.26
CA LYS A 643 12.17 -16.58 24.66
C LYS A 643 12.83 -15.35 25.31
N ASN A 644 14.14 -15.20 25.17
CA ASN A 644 14.85 -14.03 25.67
C ASN A 644 14.40 -12.71 24.97
N PHE A 645 14.17 -12.74 23.67
CA PHE A 645 13.67 -11.58 22.91
C PHE A 645 12.32 -11.09 23.44
N ILE A 646 11.37 -11.99 23.67
CA ILE A 646 10.01 -11.64 24.10
C ILE A 646 10.00 -11.18 25.56
N TYR A 647 10.64 -11.91 26.46
CA TYR A 647 10.54 -11.64 27.90
C TYR A 647 11.51 -10.56 28.39
N ASN A 648 12.70 -10.46 27.83
CA ASN A 648 13.76 -9.57 28.31
C ASN A 648 14.04 -8.39 27.37
N LEU A 649 14.27 -8.66 26.06
CA LEU A 649 14.66 -7.59 25.14
C LEU A 649 13.51 -6.61 24.86
N ASN A 650 12.28 -7.08 24.73
CA ASN A 650 11.12 -6.20 24.50
C ASN A 650 10.77 -5.28 25.68
N THR A 651 11.43 -5.46 26.82
CA THR A 651 11.27 -4.55 27.96
C THR A 651 12.22 -3.35 27.90
N LYS A 652 13.23 -3.40 27.03
CA LYS A 652 14.27 -2.37 26.89
C LYS A 652 13.91 -1.36 25.79
N SER A 653 14.47 -0.17 25.88
CA SER A 653 14.36 0.83 24.81
C SER A 653 14.98 0.33 23.49
N LEU A 654 14.60 0.89 22.37
CA LEU A 654 15.16 0.53 21.06
C LEU A 654 16.69 0.76 21.04
N HIS A 655 17.13 1.88 21.60
CA HIS A 655 18.56 2.21 21.72
C HIS A 655 19.33 1.13 22.48
N GLU A 656 18.82 0.70 23.65
CA GLU A 656 19.44 -0.37 24.45
C GLU A 656 19.45 -1.71 23.71
N ARG A 657 18.36 -2.05 23.01
CA ARG A 657 18.29 -3.29 22.22
C ARG A 657 19.33 -3.33 21.11
N ILE A 658 19.52 -2.20 20.40
CA ILE A 658 20.52 -2.05 19.34
C ILE A 658 21.93 -2.24 19.93
N ASN A 659 22.25 -1.52 21.00
CA ASN A 659 23.56 -1.61 21.67
C ASN A 659 23.86 -3.02 22.16
N ASN A 660 22.90 -3.68 22.81
CA ASN A 660 23.06 -5.05 23.30
C ASN A 660 23.34 -6.03 22.15
N LEU A 661 22.67 -5.87 21.03
CA LEU A 661 22.85 -6.74 19.87
C LEU A 661 24.22 -6.56 19.23
N VAL A 662 24.65 -5.31 19.04
CA VAL A 662 26.00 -5.01 18.50
C VAL A 662 27.08 -5.47 19.46
N PHE A 663 26.92 -5.25 20.78
CA PHE A 663 27.85 -5.75 21.78
C PHE A 663 27.96 -7.28 21.75
N PHE A 664 26.83 -7.98 21.67
CA PHE A 664 26.81 -9.43 21.53
C PHE A 664 27.53 -9.89 20.26
N TRP A 665 27.36 -9.22 19.14
CA TRP A 665 28.09 -9.56 17.91
C TRP A 665 29.59 -9.36 18.03
N LYS A 666 30.02 -8.26 18.63
CA LYS A 666 31.44 -7.97 18.86
C LYS A 666 32.10 -8.91 19.89
N SER A 667 31.33 -9.49 20.81
CA SER A 667 31.86 -10.42 21.83
C SER A 667 32.05 -11.85 21.31
N LYS A 668 31.51 -12.19 20.13
CA LYS A 668 31.72 -13.51 19.54
C LYS A 668 33.12 -13.64 18.98
N THR A 669 33.77 -14.78 19.24
CA THR A 669 35.16 -15.09 18.85
C THR A 669 35.26 -16.15 17.75
N ASP A 670 34.14 -16.79 17.34
CA ASP A 670 34.12 -17.89 16.40
C ASP A 670 34.02 -17.41 14.95
N SER A 671 34.64 -18.13 14.05
CA SER A 671 34.79 -17.79 12.62
C SER A 671 33.51 -17.88 11.78
N ASP A 672 32.37 -18.31 12.34
CA ASP A 672 31.15 -18.56 11.58
C ASP A 672 30.01 -17.63 12.02
N TYR A 673 30.14 -16.34 11.64
CA TYR A 673 29.21 -15.27 12.03
C TYR A 673 28.14 -14.99 10.98
N GLN A 674 27.44 -16.00 10.52
CA GLN A 674 26.38 -15.76 9.56
C GLN A 674 25.04 -15.47 10.26
N ILE A 675 24.56 -14.26 10.09
CA ILE A 675 23.29 -13.79 10.67
C ILE A 675 22.20 -13.76 9.62
N TYR A 676 21.07 -14.42 9.93
CA TYR A 676 19.88 -14.30 9.10
C TYR A 676 19.19 -12.95 9.31
N VAL A 677 19.04 -12.20 8.23
CA VAL A 677 18.41 -10.86 8.21
C VAL A 677 17.24 -10.80 7.21
N GLY A 678 16.67 -11.96 6.89
CA GLY A 678 15.60 -12.08 5.90
C GLY A 678 16.12 -12.16 4.46
N THR A 679 15.26 -12.58 3.55
CA THR A 679 15.61 -12.85 2.13
C THR A 679 16.00 -11.61 1.32
N GLN A 680 15.78 -10.41 1.86
CA GLN A 680 15.92 -9.15 1.10
C GLN A 680 17.19 -8.35 1.45
N PHE A 681 17.92 -8.73 2.50
CA PHE A 681 19.04 -7.94 3.02
C PHE A 681 20.38 -8.67 3.03
N GLY A 682 20.40 -9.99 2.99
CA GLY A 682 21.65 -10.73 3.09
C GLY A 682 22.53 -10.68 1.84
N GLU A 683 23.79 -11.05 2.00
CA GLU A 683 24.85 -11.04 0.99
C GLU A 683 25.26 -12.43 0.58
N VAL A 684 25.19 -13.40 1.47
CA VAL A 684 25.56 -14.79 1.24
C VAL A 684 24.31 -15.64 1.05
N THR A 685 24.27 -16.38 -0.03
CA THR A 685 23.18 -17.31 -0.30
C THR A 685 23.58 -18.72 0.15
N ARG A 686 22.86 -19.27 1.14
CA ARG A 686 22.95 -20.70 1.48
C ARG A 686 21.88 -21.45 0.71
N LYS A 687 22.28 -22.45 -0.05
CA LYS A 687 21.37 -23.44 -0.66
C LYS A 687 21.36 -24.64 0.29
N THR A 688 20.21 -24.94 0.87
CA THR A 688 20.01 -26.18 1.64
C THR A 688 19.12 -27.11 0.83
N GLU A 689 19.42 -28.41 0.87
CA GLU A 689 18.67 -29.43 0.12
C GLU A 689 17.18 -29.46 0.50
N ASN A 690 16.86 -29.06 1.73
CA ASN A 690 15.51 -29.07 2.27
C ASN A 690 14.65 -27.86 1.81
N TYR A 691 15.23 -26.86 1.15
CA TYR A 691 14.55 -25.62 0.76
C TYR A 691 14.70 -25.36 -0.74
N ILE A 692 14.28 -26.31 -1.55
CA ILE A 692 14.35 -26.26 -3.01
C ILE A 692 13.60 -25.01 -3.51
N GLY A 693 14.34 -24.11 -4.17
CA GLY A 693 13.78 -22.86 -4.72
C GLY A 693 13.78 -21.67 -3.78
N GLN A 694 14.18 -21.80 -2.52
CA GLN A 694 14.38 -20.70 -1.59
C GLN A 694 15.87 -20.40 -1.41
N ASN A 695 16.28 -19.18 -1.72
CA ASN A 695 17.62 -18.71 -1.39
C ASN A 695 17.60 -18.12 0.01
N LEU A 696 18.20 -18.80 0.97
CA LEU A 696 18.43 -18.24 2.31
C LEU A 696 19.58 -17.26 2.23
N VAL A 697 19.35 -16.03 2.63
CA VAL A 697 20.31 -14.94 2.49
C VAL A 697 20.76 -14.48 3.88
N TYR A 698 22.06 -14.57 4.13
CA TYR A 698 22.71 -14.24 5.40
C TYR A 698 23.67 -13.08 5.18
N VAL A 699 23.98 -12.37 6.27
CA VAL A 699 25.11 -11.45 6.34
C VAL A 699 26.22 -12.15 7.10
N ASP A 700 27.45 -12.15 6.56
CA ASP A 700 28.65 -12.56 7.25
C ASP A 700 29.20 -11.38 8.03
N LEU A 701 29.13 -11.44 9.38
CA LEU A 701 29.62 -10.36 10.22
C LEU A 701 31.13 -10.24 10.25
N SER A 702 31.86 -11.31 9.90
CA SER A 702 33.32 -11.27 9.89
C SER A 702 33.85 -10.22 8.89
N ASP A 703 33.15 -10.03 7.78
CA ASP A 703 33.48 -9.01 6.77
C ASP A 703 33.20 -7.58 7.23
N HIS A 704 32.36 -7.41 8.28
CA HIS A 704 31.83 -6.11 8.69
C HIS A 704 32.13 -5.75 10.17
N ILE A 705 32.84 -6.60 10.91
CA ILE A 705 33.03 -6.43 12.35
C ILE A 705 33.70 -5.10 12.74
N ASN A 706 34.49 -4.54 11.85
CA ASN A 706 35.18 -3.27 12.02
C ASN A 706 34.38 -2.06 11.46
N ASP A 707 33.27 -2.29 10.73
CA ASP A 707 32.40 -1.23 10.24
C ASP A 707 31.25 -1.00 11.23
N GLU A 708 31.48 -0.17 12.22
CA GLU A 708 30.49 0.13 13.24
C GLU A 708 29.19 0.71 12.65
N ASP A 709 29.29 1.59 11.66
CA ASP A 709 28.13 2.19 11.03
C ASP A 709 27.27 1.12 10.35
N TYR A 710 27.90 0.11 9.74
CA TYR A 710 27.21 -1.03 9.17
C TYR A 710 26.53 -1.88 10.26
N LEU A 711 27.25 -2.22 11.33
CA LEU A 711 26.72 -3.07 12.41
C LEU A 711 25.50 -2.46 13.09
N TYR A 712 25.53 -1.16 13.43
CA TYR A 712 24.41 -0.49 14.07
C TYR A 712 23.17 -0.44 13.16
N ASN A 713 23.35 -0.17 11.86
CA ASN A 713 22.23 -0.18 10.92
C ASN A 713 21.69 -1.60 10.65
N LEU A 714 22.57 -2.62 10.60
CA LEU A 714 22.17 -4.01 10.50
C LEU A 714 21.39 -4.47 11.75
N ALA A 715 21.77 -4.00 12.94
CA ALA A 715 21.07 -4.32 14.19
C ALA A 715 19.63 -3.80 14.18
N ILE A 716 19.38 -2.60 13.65
CA ILE A 716 18.03 -2.05 13.50
C ILE A 716 17.17 -2.96 12.61
N ILE A 717 17.72 -3.40 11.47
CA ILE A 717 17.05 -4.30 10.54
C ILE A 717 16.77 -5.67 11.18
N LYS A 718 17.77 -6.22 11.88
CA LYS A 718 17.64 -7.52 12.55
C LYS A 718 16.55 -7.50 13.61
N LEU A 719 16.49 -6.45 14.44
CA LEU A 719 15.45 -6.30 15.44
C LEU A 719 14.05 -6.23 14.80
N GLN A 720 13.89 -5.54 13.68
CA GLN A 720 12.61 -5.51 12.96
C GLN A 720 12.25 -6.88 12.35
N VAL A 721 13.24 -7.60 11.81
CA VAL A 721 13.01 -8.97 11.29
C VAL A 721 12.56 -9.92 12.40
N ASP A 722 13.14 -9.79 13.60
CA ASP A 722 12.75 -10.61 14.76
C ASP A 722 11.38 -10.21 15.31
N GLU A 723 11.07 -8.92 15.34
CA GLU A 723 9.76 -8.43 15.75
C GLU A 723 8.65 -8.87 14.78
N ASP A 724 8.92 -8.80 13.47
CA ASP A 724 8.03 -9.36 12.45
C ASP A 724 7.80 -10.87 12.68
N TYR A 725 8.88 -11.61 12.96
CA TYR A 725 8.81 -13.05 13.18
C TYR A 725 7.94 -13.42 14.38
N VAL A 726 8.11 -12.74 15.50
CA VAL A 726 7.28 -12.92 16.69
C VAL A 726 5.82 -12.54 16.41
N SER A 727 5.60 -11.40 15.77
CA SER A 727 4.26 -10.86 15.54
C SER A 727 3.44 -11.62 14.50
N TYR A 728 4.08 -12.35 13.58
CA TYR A 728 3.39 -13.08 12.52
C TYR A 728 3.50 -14.59 12.71
N GLU A 729 4.71 -15.15 12.68
CA GLU A 729 4.91 -16.59 12.65
C GLU A 729 4.65 -17.26 14.01
N ILE A 730 5.24 -16.74 15.07
CA ILE A 730 5.02 -17.29 16.42
C ILE A 730 3.56 -17.06 16.84
N THR A 731 3.03 -15.86 16.62
CA THR A 731 1.64 -15.53 16.97
C THR A 731 0.65 -16.43 16.23
N LEU A 732 0.93 -16.80 14.98
CA LEU A 732 0.09 -17.73 14.21
C LEU A 732 0.02 -19.12 14.88
N LEU A 733 1.15 -19.66 15.29
CA LEU A 733 1.19 -20.95 15.97
C LEU A 733 0.49 -20.90 17.35
N LEU A 734 0.66 -19.79 18.08
CA LEU A 734 -0.02 -19.58 19.35
C LEU A 734 -1.54 -19.43 19.19
N ASN A 735 -2.01 -18.75 18.16
CA ASN A 735 -3.44 -18.68 17.83
C ASN A 735 -4.01 -20.09 17.58
N THR A 736 -3.21 -20.95 16.92
CA THR A 736 -3.61 -22.34 16.73
C THR A 736 -3.71 -23.09 18.06
N LEU A 737 -2.72 -22.92 18.94
CA LEU A 737 -2.80 -23.54 20.28
C LEU A 737 -3.99 -23.01 21.09
N LEU A 738 -4.35 -21.75 20.94
CA LEU A 738 -5.52 -21.14 21.58
C LEU A 738 -6.82 -21.70 21.00
N GLU A 739 -6.94 -21.81 19.67
CA GLU A 739 -8.11 -22.35 18.97
C GLU A 739 -8.42 -23.79 19.38
N PHE A 740 -7.40 -24.59 19.70
CA PHE A 740 -7.54 -25.97 20.10
C PHE A 740 -7.50 -26.22 21.63
N ASP A 741 -7.66 -25.13 22.40
CA ASP A 741 -7.69 -25.18 23.89
C ASP A 741 -6.43 -25.79 24.52
N ILE A 742 -5.29 -25.74 23.84
CA ILE A 742 -4.00 -26.18 24.39
C ILE A 742 -3.46 -25.15 25.37
N ILE A 743 -3.60 -23.86 25.02
CA ILE A 743 -3.33 -22.71 25.89
C ILE A 743 -4.62 -21.91 26.09
N ASN A 744 -4.73 -21.20 27.20
CA ASN A 744 -5.86 -20.32 27.47
C ASN A 744 -5.54 -18.86 27.06
N GLN A 745 -6.58 -17.99 27.01
CA GLN A 745 -6.44 -16.59 26.63
C GLN A 745 -5.44 -15.82 27.51
N LYS A 746 -5.36 -16.10 28.79
CA LYS A 746 -4.40 -15.43 29.71
C LYS A 746 -2.96 -15.79 29.37
N GLN A 747 -2.69 -17.05 29.06
CA GLN A 747 -1.36 -17.50 28.64
C GLN A 747 -0.95 -16.86 27.31
N PHE A 748 -1.87 -16.84 26.35
CA PHE A 748 -1.67 -16.14 25.09
C PHE A 748 -1.36 -14.65 25.29
N ASP A 749 -2.17 -13.96 26.10
CA ASP A 749 -2.02 -12.53 26.36
C ASP A 749 -0.71 -12.22 27.10
N ARG A 750 -0.32 -13.03 28.10
CA ARG A 750 0.98 -12.91 28.79
C ARG A 750 2.14 -13.05 27.80
N PHE A 751 2.05 -14.01 26.89
CA PHE A 751 3.09 -14.21 25.91
C PHE A 751 3.21 -13.04 24.92
N ILE A 752 2.08 -12.64 24.32
CA ILE A 752 2.06 -11.59 23.29
C ILE A 752 2.25 -10.20 23.89
N TYR A 753 1.55 -9.88 24.99
CA TYR A 753 1.53 -8.54 25.57
C TYR A 753 2.39 -8.42 26.84
N GLY A 754 2.86 -9.51 27.41
CA GLY A 754 3.64 -9.55 28.65
C GLY A 754 2.85 -9.22 29.90
N THR A 755 1.55 -9.23 29.81
CA THR A 755 0.60 -8.93 30.88
C THR A 755 -0.70 -9.69 30.64
N ASP A 756 -1.46 -9.95 31.70
CA ASP A 756 -2.82 -10.46 31.67
C ASP A 756 -3.86 -9.43 32.18
N SER A 757 -3.43 -8.21 32.40
CA SER A 757 -4.30 -7.09 32.77
C SER A 757 -5.15 -6.65 31.58
N ASN A 758 -6.47 -6.81 31.67
CA ASN A 758 -7.40 -6.42 30.62
C ASN A 758 -7.29 -4.92 30.24
N GLU A 759 -7.04 -4.04 31.19
CA GLU A 759 -6.89 -2.59 30.95
C GLU A 759 -5.61 -2.29 30.15
N GLU A 760 -4.50 -2.89 30.58
CA GLU A 760 -3.22 -2.75 29.91
C GLU A 760 -3.31 -3.32 28.48
N ILE A 761 -3.87 -4.50 28.31
CA ILE A 761 -4.06 -5.16 27.02
C ILE A 761 -4.91 -4.30 26.07
N LYS A 762 -6.01 -3.70 26.55
CA LYS A 762 -6.84 -2.77 25.73
C LYS A 762 -6.03 -1.63 25.17
N ILE A 763 -5.12 -1.07 25.97
CA ILE A 763 -4.25 0.05 25.54
C ILE A 763 -3.16 -0.43 24.57
N LEU A 764 -2.50 -1.56 24.87
CA LEU A 764 -1.48 -2.14 24.00
C LEU A 764 -2.04 -2.54 22.62
N ARG A 765 -3.29 -3.02 22.57
CA ARG A 765 -4.01 -3.36 21.33
C ARG A 765 -4.32 -2.15 20.42
N LEU A 766 -4.23 -0.93 20.96
CA LEU A 766 -4.30 0.31 20.17
C LEU A 766 -2.99 0.60 19.40
N GLY A 767 -1.97 -0.24 19.55
CA GLY A 767 -0.67 -0.08 18.91
C GLY A 767 0.35 0.69 19.74
N ILE A 768 0.05 0.95 21.01
CA ILE A 768 1.00 1.55 21.94
C ILE A 768 2.01 0.47 22.36
N SER A 769 3.30 0.75 22.26
CA SER A 769 4.34 -0.20 22.68
C SER A 769 4.36 -0.37 24.21
N ARG A 770 4.85 -1.52 24.67
CA ARG A 770 5.02 -1.78 26.12
C ARG A 770 5.92 -0.72 26.77
N GLY A 771 6.95 -0.26 26.09
CA GLY A 771 7.85 0.79 26.59
C GLY A 771 7.11 2.09 26.83
N ILE A 772 6.30 2.52 25.85
CA ILE A 772 5.47 3.72 25.97
C ILE A 772 4.47 3.56 27.12
N TYR A 773 3.76 2.42 27.20
CA TYR A 773 2.81 2.17 28.28
C TYR A 773 3.48 2.28 29.67
N ARG A 774 4.64 1.64 29.85
CA ARG A 774 5.40 1.70 31.11
C ARG A 774 5.80 3.12 31.47
N LYS A 775 6.27 3.91 30.50
CA LYS A 775 6.64 5.31 30.70
C LYS A 775 5.43 6.13 31.11
N LEU A 776 4.31 5.99 30.43
CA LEU A 776 3.04 6.64 30.80
C LEU A 776 2.61 6.24 32.22
N LYS A 777 2.83 4.98 32.62
CA LYS A 777 2.49 4.49 33.96
C LYS A 777 3.44 5.05 35.02
N GLN A 778 4.74 5.12 34.74
CA GLN A 778 5.73 5.70 35.65
C GLN A 778 5.48 7.19 35.89
N ASP A 779 5.08 7.93 34.88
CA ASP A 779 4.82 9.35 34.92
C ASP A 779 3.34 9.66 35.31
N ASP A 780 2.58 8.65 35.74
CA ASP A 780 1.18 8.74 36.18
C ASP A 780 0.22 9.34 35.12
N MET A 781 0.58 9.18 33.84
CA MET A 781 -0.21 9.72 32.72
C MET A 781 -1.34 8.79 32.24
N ILE A 782 -1.32 7.50 32.61
CA ILE A 782 -2.35 6.52 32.21
C ILE A 782 -3.75 6.92 32.69
N LYS A 783 -3.89 7.50 33.87
CA LYS A 783 -5.17 7.99 34.41
C LYS A 783 -5.85 9.06 33.54
N ASN A 784 -5.12 9.65 32.59
CA ASN A 784 -5.62 10.63 31.64
C ASN A 784 -6.17 9.98 30.35
N ILE A 785 -6.19 8.64 30.29
CA ILE A 785 -6.84 7.87 29.23
C ILE A 785 -8.25 7.53 29.71
N HIS A 786 -9.25 7.94 28.93
CA HIS A 786 -10.66 7.68 29.21
C HIS A 786 -11.29 6.91 28.04
N PHE A 787 -12.40 6.24 28.36
CA PHE A 787 -13.22 5.59 27.33
C PHE A 787 -14.55 6.35 27.23
N ASP A 788 -15.02 6.60 26.00
CA ASP A 788 -16.37 7.16 25.81
C ASP A 788 -17.45 6.08 26.00
N ASP A 789 -18.73 6.49 25.91
CA ASP A 789 -19.89 5.61 26.12
C ASP A 789 -19.92 4.41 25.17
N TYR A 790 -19.21 4.48 24.06
CA TYR A 790 -19.04 3.39 23.10
C TYR A 790 -17.77 2.56 23.33
N GLY A 791 -16.94 2.92 24.31
CA GLY A 791 -15.66 2.27 24.61
C GLY A 791 -14.49 2.72 23.73
N ASN A 792 -14.62 3.82 22.99
CA ASN A 792 -13.51 4.39 22.24
C ASN A 792 -12.57 5.18 23.15
N VAL A 793 -11.27 5.03 22.93
CA VAL A 793 -10.23 5.69 23.72
C VAL A 793 -10.18 7.19 23.44
N LYS A 794 -10.18 7.97 24.51
CA LYS A 794 -9.95 9.42 24.50
C LYS A 794 -8.81 9.78 25.42
N ALA A 795 -8.03 10.79 25.03
CA ALA A 795 -6.98 11.39 25.85
C ALA A 795 -7.46 12.80 26.27
N ASN A 796 -7.23 13.17 27.51
CA ASN A 796 -7.48 14.55 27.94
C ASN A 796 -6.35 15.48 27.43
N SER A 797 -6.55 16.82 27.60
CA SER A 797 -5.60 17.83 27.15
C SER A 797 -4.21 17.68 27.80
N LEU A 798 -4.13 17.22 29.04
CA LEU A 798 -2.89 17.02 29.78
C LEU A 798 -2.04 15.89 29.13
N LEU A 799 -2.66 14.75 28.82
CA LEU A 799 -1.96 13.66 28.15
C LEU A 799 -1.54 14.04 26.72
N ILE A 800 -2.38 14.79 26.00
CA ILE A 800 -2.05 15.29 24.67
C ILE A 800 -0.82 16.21 24.72
N SER A 801 -0.79 17.16 25.66
CA SER A 801 0.38 18.04 25.87
C SER A 801 1.62 17.25 26.26
N TYR A 802 1.49 16.32 27.20
CA TYR A 802 2.59 15.47 27.63
C TYR A 802 3.16 14.63 26.47
N VAL A 803 2.31 14.04 25.64
CA VAL A 803 2.75 13.28 24.45
C VAL A 803 3.40 14.20 23.41
N ASN A 804 2.92 15.43 23.23
CA ASN A 804 3.54 16.39 22.31
C ASN A 804 4.94 16.83 22.79
N GLU A 805 5.13 16.96 24.10
CA GLU A 805 6.43 17.38 24.69
C GLU A 805 7.43 16.22 24.82
N HIS A 806 6.93 15.03 25.18
CA HIS A 806 7.79 13.90 25.58
C HIS A 806 7.62 12.68 24.66
N GLY A 807 6.69 12.70 23.70
CA GLY A 807 6.28 11.54 22.91
C GLY A 807 7.44 10.85 22.19
N VAL A 808 8.44 11.62 21.80
CA VAL A 808 9.65 11.10 21.13
C VAL A 808 10.51 10.30 22.10
N ARG A 809 10.66 10.76 23.33
CA ARG A 809 11.43 10.06 24.38
C ARG A 809 10.77 8.79 24.92
N MET A 810 9.51 8.58 24.53
CA MET A 810 8.76 7.36 24.89
C MET A 810 9.00 6.20 23.94
N ILE A 811 9.50 6.47 22.74
CA ILE A 811 9.84 5.47 21.73
C ILE A 811 11.11 4.72 22.13
#